data_835b7d6a9849dfbed63bd6ca20b8fe5d
#
_entry.id   835b7d6a9849dfbed63bd6ca20b8fe5d
#
_cell.length_a   1.000
_cell.length_b   1.000
_cell.length_c   1.000
_cell.angle_alpha   90.00
_cell.angle_beta   90.00
_cell.angle_gamma   90.00
#
_symmetry.space_group_name_H-M   'P 1'
#
loop_
_entity.id
_entity.type
_entity.pdbx_description
1 polymer ?
#
loop_
_entity_poly.entity_id
_entity_poly.type
_entity_poly.pdbx_seq_one_letter_code
_entity_poly.pdbx_strand_id
1 'polypeptide(L)'
;MSKIYIFPFRTLKEQNPSKEVLNDIFKNLSKEKIYYIAPTQRKINEIKEIFKGENIYFYNIESLTDEFYKKYCSKKVIDKKNKLLLILDILTSNEKIKKIYGNTPGVVTLISEFIDDLKFYLYQKDLPSLREKIDKLLMGYDKVKEQSYLALEIFETYETLLREKNIIDEIDKKLEVADIIEKNKITFNVCIFDGFYDLPKIEEVLFEKIINNSKNVFAIIYQDERILEIKNIQNDFLKFLNKFDFFEIVTKKPSYDIRVKTGKDVIKAMSIEDEVVSIARGIKYLCEKEKVKEKEIIVTFPSMYTYIPYIERIFKKYNINYTTSVEKPLSSFPQIVPVVTLLECILENYPRRKMIDIVTSSCFNRFSKNVKDLISIVSRKAGIVCGKEEWMEVDIRIKNDDKEFYERYQRDIELIKKELDDFFKLFKVDAKVSFADFITFLKNILDYLKYEVKSEEIKGEFNNILNSFIIYSETFGKKYHDFSTVCLILRNILTKTNFKEECFSDGVRVIGILDTRGLYSKYIFFGGLCDGEYPLKPKQEMILPDRIRKELGLMYFERRINMQKLHFYRLIESSENDTFLSYPMQEKDRIILQSNFLPEIVDNVKYRHFDIKDTYFNEEEKQRHNGEVSKKEFSGFEEIKFIKPDKVKKIINKYYGEEEYISVTKLDKYIKCPFVFYIEEILKISPLEEPTYELDSATFGKVIHSIMKEVFKVGKKDISNIEKDVYYSLEKILKKERLKPFWKDFIKNKINFIIDSIMKEETSLINVFPEILYTEKSIKAEIIPSKLRLKGKIDRVDIDKNGNNFLVIDYKTGSRVSNFITDTNKLRSLQLALYAKMVLLENPQLKLGGLGVYNLREGKVKFVREKVLNNLVEDAVKKAEEIIDNIRNANFPKDEGKSNCKGCSYSGICG
;
A
#
# COMPACT_ATOMS: atom_id res chain seq x y z
N MET A 1 24.89 -27.47 43.01
CA MET A 1 24.60 -26.24 43.78
C MET A 1 23.88 -25.30 42.77
N SER A 2 22.57 -25.19 42.92
CA SER A 2 21.76 -24.47 41.92
C SER A 2 21.43 -23.05 42.45
N LYS A 3 21.55 -22.02 41.61
CA LYS A 3 21.39 -20.62 42.04
C LYS A 3 20.54 -19.81 41.07
N ILE A 4 19.72 -18.92 41.58
CA ILE A 4 19.03 -17.89 40.84
C ILE A 4 19.72 -16.55 41.12
N TYR A 5 20.28 -15.93 40.10
CA TYR A 5 20.87 -14.62 40.18
C TYR A 5 19.86 -13.56 39.68
N ILE A 6 19.47 -12.61 40.54
CA ILE A 6 18.59 -11.52 40.21
C ILE A 6 19.41 -10.25 40.07
N PHE A 7 19.40 -9.66 38.85
CA PHE A 7 20.10 -8.43 38.54
C PHE A 7 19.10 -7.30 38.28
N PRO A 8 19.41 -6.05 38.69
CA PRO A 8 18.68 -4.89 38.22
C PRO A 8 18.91 -4.71 36.70
N PHE A 9 18.06 -3.95 36.06
CA PHE A 9 18.15 -3.70 34.60
C PHE A 9 19.47 -3.03 34.22
N ARG A 10 19.98 -2.18 35.08
CA ARG A 10 21.26 -1.51 34.92
C ARG A 10 22.28 -1.99 35.94
N THR A 11 23.43 -2.40 35.42
CA THR A 11 24.60 -2.77 36.21
C THR A 11 25.75 -1.80 35.94
N LEU A 12 26.85 -1.94 36.69
CA LEU A 12 28.05 -1.08 36.53
C LEU A 12 28.51 -0.96 35.07
N LYS A 13 28.97 0.23 34.66
CA LYS A 13 29.70 0.46 33.42
C LYS A 13 30.74 -0.67 33.27
N GLU A 14 30.71 -1.34 32.11
CA GLU A 14 31.64 -2.41 31.70
C GLU A 14 31.32 -3.85 32.10
N GLN A 15 30.31 -4.15 32.90
CA GLN A 15 30.02 -5.53 33.26
C GLN A 15 28.64 -5.97 32.71
N ASN A 16 28.65 -6.79 31.66
CA ASN A 16 27.52 -7.59 31.29
C ASN A 16 27.23 -8.54 32.48
N PRO A 17 26.02 -8.50 33.12
CA PRO A 17 25.70 -9.34 34.28
C PRO A 17 25.92 -10.83 34.01
N SER A 18 25.60 -11.29 32.82
CA SER A 18 25.86 -12.67 32.39
C SER A 18 27.36 -13.00 32.45
N LYS A 19 28.24 -12.07 32.09
CA LYS A 19 29.69 -12.29 32.08
C LYS A 19 30.24 -12.54 33.48
N GLU A 20 29.77 -11.80 34.48
CA GLU A 20 30.19 -11.99 35.87
C GLU A 20 29.85 -13.42 36.34
N VAL A 21 28.59 -13.81 36.19
CA VAL A 21 28.10 -15.16 36.60
C VAL A 21 28.78 -16.26 35.81
N LEU A 22 28.92 -16.08 34.49
CA LEU A 22 29.55 -17.06 33.62
C LEU A 22 31.02 -17.25 33.91
N ASN A 23 31.77 -16.16 34.21
CA ASN A 23 33.14 -16.30 34.67
C ASN A 23 33.28 -17.16 35.92
N ASP A 24 32.40 -16.95 36.89
CA ASP A 24 32.43 -17.76 38.14
C ASP A 24 32.09 -19.23 37.88
N ILE A 25 31.08 -19.49 37.05
CA ILE A 25 30.67 -20.86 36.69
C ILE A 25 31.78 -21.54 35.89
N PHE A 26 32.35 -20.89 34.91
CA PHE A 26 33.38 -21.46 34.05
C PHE A 26 34.67 -21.75 34.80
N LYS A 27 35.04 -20.87 35.74
CA LYS A 27 36.21 -21.14 36.60
C LYS A 27 36.01 -22.39 37.45
N ASN A 28 34.82 -22.54 38.06
CA ASN A 28 34.56 -23.62 39.03
C ASN A 28 34.12 -24.95 38.37
N LEU A 29 33.54 -24.90 37.15
CA LEU A 29 32.94 -26.04 36.45
C LEU A 29 33.53 -26.26 35.04
N SER A 30 34.73 -25.83 34.78
CA SER A 30 35.39 -25.87 33.44
C SER A 30 35.50 -27.26 32.81
N LYS A 31 35.43 -28.29 33.58
CA LYS A 31 35.53 -29.70 33.13
C LYS A 31 34.17 -30.31 32.80
N GLU A 32 33.09 -29.64 33.17
CA GLU A 32 31.71 -30.10 32.93
C GLU A 32 31.16 -29.65 31.60
N LYS A 33 30.18 -30.37 31.03
CA LYS A 33 29.41 -29.93 29.87
C LYS A 33 28.40 -28.86 30.30
N ILE A 34 28.50 -27.69 29.73
CA ILE A 34 27.67 -26.53 30.07
C ILE A 34 26.71 -26.25 28.93
N TYR A 35 25.42 -26.23 29.23
CA TYR A 35 24.35 -25.88 28.31
C TYR A 35 23.86 -24.48 28.65
N TYR A 36 24.24 -23.52 27.81
CA TYR A 36 23.79 -22.14 27.93
C TYR A 36 22.55 -21.91 27.07
N ILE A 37 21.44 -21.52 27.66
CA ILE A 37 20.15 -21.37 27.04
C ILE A 37 19.68 -19.92 27.19
N ALA A 38 19.40 -19.24 26.08
CA ALA A 38 18.94 -17.84 26.08
C ALA A 38 17.77 -17.66 25.09
N PRO A 39 16.92 -16.61 25.27
CA PRO A 39 15.72 -16.44 24.45
C PRO A 39 16.00 -16.05 23.00
N THR A 40 17.16 -15.47 22.71
CA THR A 40 17.49 -14.96 21.36
C THR A 40 18.85 -15.43 20.86
N GLN A 41 18.94 -15.68 19.56
CA GLN A 41 20.22 -16.05 18.91
C GLN A 41 21.26 -14.95 19.02
N ARG A 42 20.85 -13.67 19.08
CA ARG A 42 21.78 -12.54 19.24
C ARG A 42 22.48 -12.54 20.59
N LYS A 43 21.72 -12.81 21.68
CA LYS A 43 22.29 -12.97 23.02
C LYS A 43 23.29 -14.13 23.05
N ILE A 44 22.95 -15.22 22.40
CA ILE A 44 23.83 -16.38 22.26
C ILE A 44 25.12 -15.99 21.54
N ASN A 45 25.03 -15.30 20.40
CA ASN A 45 26.20 -14.90 19.63
C ASN A 45 27.11 -13.95 20.43
N GLU A 46 26.51 -12.98 21.15
CA GLU A 46 27.27 -12.08 22.03
C GLU A 46 28.09 -12.85 23.09
N ILE A 47 27.45 -13.79 23.75
CA ILE A 47 28.10 -14.59 24.80
C ILE A 47 29.14 -15.55 24.20
N LYS A 48 28.85 -16.14 23.03
CA LYS A 48 29.75 -17.02 22.29
C LYS A 48 31.02 -16.30 21.81
N GLU A 49 30.96 -15.01 21.50
CA GLU A 49 32.13 -14.20 21.19
C GLU A 49 33.05 -13.98 22.40
N ILE A 50 32.46 -13.86 23.60
CA ILE A 50 33.17 -13.62 24.85
C ILE A 50 33.80 -14.91 25.41
N PHE A 51 33.01 -15.99 25.33
CA PHE A 51 33.40 -17.28 25.91
C PHE A 51 33.57 -18.35 24.83
N LYS A 52 34.82 -18.65 24.52
CA LYS A 52 35.19 -19.71 23.59
C LYS A 52 35.70 -20.90 24.39
N GLY A 53 34.96 -22.01 24.42
CA GLY A 53 35.30 -23.23 25.10
C GLY A 53 34.71 -24.46 24.43
N GLU A 54 35.45 -25.58 24.39
CA GLU A 54 35.00 -26.84 23.73
C GLU A 54 33.84 -27.50 24.45
N ASN A 55 33.59 -27.23 25.73
CA ASN A 55 32.57 -27.87 26.56
C ASN A 55 31.30 -27.03 26.74
N ILE A 56 31.16 -25.91 26.01
CA ILE A 56 29.99 -25.02 26.14
C ILE A 56 29.10 -25.16 24.90
N TYR A 57 27.86 -25.55 25.14
CA TYR A 57 26.82 -25.70 24.13
C TYR A 57 25.84 -24.52 24.24
N PHE A 58 25.64 -23.80 23.16
CA PHE A 58 24.83 -22.57 23.12
C PHE A 58 23.52 -22.80 22.39
N TYR A 59 22.39 -22.57 23.05
CA TYR A 59 21.07 -22.81 22.49
C TYR A 59 20.10 -21.66 22.75
N ASN A 60 19.22 -21.41 21.76
CA ASN A 60 17.89 -20.91 22.06
C ASN A 60 16.93 -22.12 22.16
N ILE A 61 15.68 -21.89 22.59
CA ILE A 61 14.70 -22.97 22.77
C ILE A 61 14.51 -23.76 21.47
N GLU A 62 14.45 -23.09 20.34
CA GLU A 62 14.22 -23.70 19.03
C GLU A 62 15.41 -24.59 18.60
N SER A 63 16.62 -24.07 18.67
CA SER A 63 17.83 -24.84 18.31
C SER A 63 18.07 -26.03 19.22
N LEU A 64 17.78 -25.91 20.52
CA LEU A 64 17.83 -27.02 21.45
C LEU A 64 16.77 -28.07 21.08
N THR A 65 15.56 -27.63 20.87
CA THR A 65 14.46 -28.53 20.50
C THR A 65 14.76 -29.25 19.18
N ASP A 66 15.29 -28.55 18.17
CA ASP A 66 15.66 -29.11 16.87
C ASP A 66 16.74 -30.16 16.96
N GLU A 67 17.81 -29.93 17.74
CA GLU A 67 18.91 -30.84 17.86
C GLU A 67 18.46 -32.15 18.55
N PHE A 68 17.75 -32.04 19.69
CA PHE A 68 17.25 -33.21 20.41
C PHE A 68 16.20 -33.98 19.61
N TYR A 69 15.30 -33.26 18.91
CA TYR A 69 14.30 -33.88 18.09
C TYR A 69 14.91 -34.67 16.92
N LYS A 70 15.82 -34.08 16.18
CA LYS A 70 16.54 -34.76 15.07
C LYS A 70 17.30 -35.97 15.52
N LYS A 71 17.84 -35.94 16.75
CA LYS A 71 18.66 -37.07 17.27
C LYS A 71 17.82 -38.26 17.76
N TYR A 72 16.63 -38.01 18.30
CA TYR A 72 15.86 -39.02 19.01
C TYR A 72 14.45 -39.27 18.49
N CYS A 73 13.93 -38.47 17.58
CA CYS A 73 12.57 -38.60 17.05
C CYS A 73 12.55 -38.65 15.51
N SER A 74 11.65 -39.49 14.97
CA SER A 74 11.48 -39.68 13.51
C SER A 74 10.13 -39.22 12.98
N LYS A 75 9.24 -38.71 13.84
CA LYS A 75 7.95 -38.18 13.37
C LYS A 75 8.15 -37.02 12.42
N LYS A 76 7.30 -36.90 11.41
CA LYS A 76 7.31 -35.72 10.51
C LYS A 76 6.72 -34.54 11.25
N VAL A 77 7.28 -33.33 10.97
CA VAL A 77 6.76 -32.09 11.49
C VAL A 77 6.07 -31.34 10.35
N ILE A 78 4.84 -30.88 10.56
CA ILE A 78 4.13 -30.04 9.61
C ILE A 78 4.68 -28.60 9.70
N ASP A 79 5.10 -28.05 8.58
CA ASP A 79 5.55 -26.66 8.53
C ASP A 79 4.36 -25.67 8.56
N LYS A 80 4.66 -24.39 8.81
CA LYS A 80 3.66 -23.33 8.85
C LYS A 80 2.82 -23.24 7.57
N LYS A 81 3.41 -23.51 6.40
CA LYS A 81 2.74 -23.41 5.10
C LYS A 81 1.70 -24.52 4.96
N ASN A 82 2.10 -25.75 5.22
CA ASN A 82 1.22 -26.90 5.19
C ASN A 82 0.13 -26.85 6.27
N LYS A 83 0.42 -26.25 7.43
CA LYS A 83 -0.59 -25.98 8.46
C LYS A 83 -1.72 -25.08 7.93
N LEU A 84 -1.38 -24.00 7.22
CA LEU A 84 -2.38 -23.10 6.62
C LEU A 84 -3.23 -23.82 5.57
N LEU A 85 -2.63 -24.70 4.75
CA LEU A 85 -3.37 -25.51 3.77
C LEU A 85 -4.33 -26.49 4.46
N LEU A 86 -3.88 -27.15 5.55
CA LEU A 86 -4.72 -28.07 6.33
C LEU A 86 -5.91 -27.36 6.97
N ILE A 87 -5.69 -26.16 7.52
CA ILE A 87 -6.77 -25.33 8.07
C ILE A 87 -7.75 -24.92 7.00
N LEU A 88 -7.30 -24.53 5.79
CA LEU A 88 -8.17 -24.22 4.68
C LEU A 88 -9.03 -25.43 4.29
N ASP A 89 -8.45 -26.61 4.25
CA ASP A 89 -9.19 -27.86 3.99
C ASP A 89 -10.28 -28.12 5.03
N ILE A 90 -9.98 -27.93 6.31
CA ILE A 90 -10.95 -28.09 7.40
C ILE A 90 -12.08 -27.08 7.26
N LEU A 91 -11.76 -25.81 7.00
CA LEU A 91 -12.73 -24.73 6.83
C LEU A 91 -13.68 -24.97 5.65
N THR A 92 -13.18 -25.58 4.58
CA THR A 92 -13.96 -25.84 3.36
C THR A 92 -14.72 -27.16 3.36
N SER A 93 -14.33 -28.13 4.21
CA SER A 93 -14.98 -29.45 4.30
C SER A 93 -16.28 -29.47 5.10
N ASN A 94 -16.52 -28.46 5.96
CA ASN A 94 -17.71 -28.36 6.79
C ASN A 94 -18.51 -27.10 6.43
N GLU A 95 -19.71 -27.28 5.86
CA GLU A 95 -20.57 -26.18 5.41
C GLU A 95 -20.98 -25.23 6.55
N LYS A 96 -21.16 -25.73 7.78
CA LYS A 96 -21.48 -24.88 8.94
C LYS A 96 -20.31 -23.98 9.30
N ILE A 97 -19.10 -24.54 9.34
CA ILE A 97 -17.86 -23.79 9.60
C ILE A 97 -17.63 -22.75 8.51
N LYS A 98 -17.76 -23.15 7.22
CA LYS A 98 -17.62 -22.28 6.06
C LYS A 98 -18.62 -21.13 6.07
N LYS A 99 -19.86 -21.36 6.49
CA LYS A 99 -20.88 -20.31 6.58
C LYS A 99 -20.58 -19.26 7.65
N ILE A 100 -19.99 -19.64 8.77
CA ILE A 100 -19.73 -18.72 9.90
C ILE A 100 -18.38 -18.02 9.77
N TYR A 101 -17.34 -18.75 9.41
CA TYR A 101 -15.97 -18.22 9.31
C TYR A 101 -15.58 -17.81 7.90
N GLY A 102 -16.13 -18.46 6.85
CA GLY A 102 -15.62 -18.34 5.50
C GLY A 102 -14.30 -19.11 5.29
N ASN A 103 -13.66 -18.85 4.16
CA ASN A 103 -12.41 -19.50 3.75
C ASN A 103 -11.35 -18.49 3.25
N THR A 104 -11.46 -17.24 3.67
CA THR A 104 -10.48 -16.21 3.27
C THR A 104 -9.12 -16.45 3.92
N PRO A 105 -8.01 -16.04 3.29
CA PRO A 105 -6.68 -16.20 3.89
C PRO A 105 -6.54 -15.54 5.28
N GLY A 106 -7.26 -14.45 5.53
CA GLY A 106 -7.29 -13.80 6.85
C GLY A 106 -7.88 -14.70 7.93
N VAL A 107 -8.97 -15.40 7.61
CA VAL A 107 -9.60 -16.36 8.52
C VAL A 107 -8.70 -17.58 8.75
N VAL A 108 -8.09 -18.11 7.69
CA VAL A 108 -7.13 -19.24 7.82
C VAL A 108 -5.99 -18.85 8.77
N THR A 109 -5.45 -17.63 8.64
CA THR A 109 -4.40 -17.12 9.54
C THR A 109 -4.90 -16.97 10.98
N LEU A 110 -6.09 -16.38 11.17
CA LEU A 110 -6.71 -16.20 12.48
C LEU A 110 -6.90 -17.52 13.22
N ILE A 111 -7.41 -18.54 12.53
CA ILE A 111 -7.59 -19.89 13.10
C ILE A 111 -6.23 -20.53 13.41
N SER A 112 -5.22 -20.34 12.55
CA SER A 112 -3.86 -20.84 12.81
C SER A 112 -3.27 -20.23 14.08
N GLU A 113 -3.40 -18.90 14.25
CA GLU A 113 -2.95 -18.20 15.46
C GLU A 113 -3.72 -18.63 16.71
N PHE A 114 -5.02 -18.88 16.58
CA PHE A 114 -5.83 -19.40 17.67
C PHE A 114 -5.41 -20.82 18.11
N ILE A 115 -5.12 -21.71 17.15
CA ILE A 115 -4.59 -23.04 17.43
C ILE A 115 -3.24 -22.94 18.15
N ASP A 116 -2.37 -22.04 17.69
CA ASP A 116 -1.07 -21.81 18.33
C ASP A 116 -1.24 -21.32 19.77
N ASP A 117 -2.12 -20.35 20.01
CA ASP A 117 -2.42 -19.83 21.35
C ASP A 117 -2.93 -20.94 22.28
N LEU A 118 -3.85 -21.78 21.81
CA LEU A 118 -4.35 -22.91 22.62
C LEU A 118 -3.22 -23.86 23.00
N LYS A 119 -2.34 -24.20 22.07
CA LYS A 119 -1.20 -25.09 22.31
C LYS A 119 -0.16 -24.47 23.23
N PHE A 120 0.16 -23.18 23.06
CA PHE A 120 1.16 -22.50 23.87
C PHE A 120 0.74 -22.34 25.33
N TYR A 121 -0.52 -22.00 25.58
CA TYR A 121 -0.98 -21.61 26.91
C TYR A 121 -1.85 -22.63 27.62
N LEU A 122 -2.49 -23.55 26.87
CA LEU A 122 -3.33 -24.62 27.44
C LEU A 122 -2.73 -26.00 27.17
N TYR A 123 -1.57 -26.25 27.74
CA TYR A 123 -0.83 -27.49 27.56
C TYR A 123 -1.69 -28.79 27.72
N GLN A 124 -2.60 -28.82 28.67
CA GLN A 124 -3.53 -29.93 28.84
C GLN A 124 -4.72 -29.75 27.90
N LYS A 125 -4.80 -30.66 26.92
CA LYS A 125 -5.86 -30.71 25.89
C LYS A 125 -7.19 -31.26 26.47
N ASP A 126 -7.57 -30.89 27.70
CA ASP A 126 -8.86 -31.21 28.27
C ASP A 126 -9.96 -30.32 27.70
N LEU A 127 -10.34 -30.64 26.46
CA LEU A 127 -11.37 -29.89 25.72
C LEU A 127 -12.76 -29.94 26.38
N PRO A 128 -13.20 -31.05 27.03
CA PRO A 128 -14.42 -31.06 27.82
C PRO A 128 -14.41 -30.01 28.94
N SER A 129 -13.35 -29.93 29.72
CA SER A 129 -13.18 -28.93 30.77
C SER A 129 -13.13 -27.50 30.22
N LEU A 130 -12.48 -27.30 29.05
CA LEU A 130 -12.42 -26.02 28.37
C LEU A 130 -13.82 -25.57 27.88
N ARG A 131 -14.60 -26.50 27.32
CA ARG A 131 -15.98 -26.24 26.89
C ARG A 131 -16.87 -25.89 28.09
N GLU A 132 -16.77 -26.60 29.19
CA GLU A 132 -17.52 -26.29 30.41
C GLU A 132 -17.22 -24.90 30.96
N LYS A 133 -15.92 -24.51 30.96
CA LYS A 133 -15.51 -23.16 31.35
C LYS A 133 -16.06 -22.10 30.40
N ILE A 134 -16.00 -22.33 29.08
CA ILE A 134 -16.57 -21.41 28.07
C ILE A 134 -18.07 -21.28 28.25
N ASP A 135 -18.78 -22.36 28.54
CA ASP A 135 -20.22 -22.36 28.82
C ASP A 135 -20.58 -21.44 30.00
N LYS A 136 -19.85 -21.57 31.09
CA LYS A 136 -20.07 -20.76 32.30
C LYS A 136 -19.76 -19.25 32.01
N LEU A 137 -18.70 -18.96 31.25
CA LEU A 137 -18.24 -17.60 31.01
C LEU A 137 -19.04 -16.86 29.93
N LEU A 138 -19.62 -17.59 28.96
CA LEU A 138 -20.42 -17.04 27.85
C LEU A 138 -21.94 -17.24 28.01
N MET A 139 -22.42 -17.40 29.23
CA MET A 139 -23.85 -17.47 29.49
C MET A 139 -24.55 -16.19 29.01
N GLY A 140 -25.53 -16.33 28.09
CA GLY A 140 -26.20 -15.21 27.45
C GLY A 140 -25.54 -14.59 26.20
N TYR A 141 -24.45 -15.15 25.73
CA TYR A 141 -23.75 -14.71 24.50
C TYR A 141 -23.70 -15.82 23.42
N ASP A 142 -24.87 -16.30 23.00
CA ASP A 142 -25.03 -17.50 22.17
C ASP A 142 -24.24 -17.50 20.87
N LYS A 143 -24.17 -16.35 20.15
CA LYS A 143 -23.37 -16.23 18.93
C LYS A 143 -21.87 -16.38 19.15
N VAL A 144 -21.33 -15.74 20.20
CA VAL A 144 -19.89 -15.83 20.54
C VAL A 144 -19.56 -17.26 21.00
N LYS A 145 -20.46 -17.87 21.75
CA LYS A 145 -20.37 -19.25 22.20
C LYS A 145 -20.33 -20.22 21.02
N GLU A 146 -21.26 -20.07 20.06
CA GLU A 146 -21.29 -20.90 18.83
C GLU A 146 -19.97 -20.75 18.04
N GLN A 147 -19.48 -19.52 17.82
CA GLN A 147 -18.20 -19.28 17.16
C GLN A 147 -17.06 -19.96 17.91
N SER A 148 -16.99 -19.81 19.23
CA SER A 148 -15.95 -20.41 20.05
C SER A 148 -15.96 -21.95 19.95
N TYR A 149 -17.13 -22.56 19.95
CA TYR A 149 -17.27 -24.01 19.79
C TYR A 149 -16.81 -24.52 18.43
N LEU A 150 -17.17 -23.81 17.37
CA LEU A 150 -16.72 -24.16 16.03
C LEU A 150 -15.20 -24.02 15.88
N ALA A 151 -14.60 -23.02 16.55
CA ALA A 151 -13.15 -22.89 16.56
C ALA A 151 -12.46 -24.07 17.32
N LEU A 152 -13.07 -24.54 18.41
CA LEU A 152 -12.60 -25.75 19.10
C LEU A 152 -12.81 -27.02 18.25
N GLU A 153 -13.89 -27.14 17.50
CA GLU A 153 -14.12 -28.24 16.56
C GLU A 153 -13.06 -28.27 15.45
N ILE A 154 -12.69 -27.08 14.94
CA ILE A 154 -11.58 -26.97 13.97
C ILE A 154 -10.27 -27.44 14.61
N PHE A 155 -9.97 -27.04 15.85
CA PHE A 155 -8.80 -27.48 16.58
C PHE A 155 -8.79 -29.00 16.80
N GLU A 156 -9.91 -29.59 17.22
CA GLU A 156 -10.04 -31.06 17.39
C GLU A 156 -9.81 -31.81 16.08
N THR A 157 -10.40 -31.31 15.00
CA THR A 157 -10.24 -31.88 13.66
C THR A 157 -8.79 -31.81 13.20
N TYR A 158 -8.14 -30.66 13.41
CA TYR A 158 -6.72 -30.45 13.10
C TYR A 158 -5.83 -31.46 13.84
N GLU A 159 -6.00 -31.61 15.15
CA GLU A 159 -5.26 -32.55 15.98
C GLU A 159 -5.48 -34.00 15.57
N THR A 160 -6.72 -34.35 15.22
CA THR A 160 -7.07 -35.71 14.79
C THR A 160 -6.40 -36.05 13.46
N LEU A 161 -6.44 -35.15 12.48
CA LEU A 161 -5.79 -35.36 11.19
C LEU A 161 -4.25 -35.47 11.30
N LEU A 162 -3.63 -34.70 12.17
CA LEU A 162 -2.20 -34.83 12.44
C LEU A 162 -1.86 -36.19 13.06
N ARG A 163 -2.67 -36.63 14.05
CA ARG A 163 -2.49 -37.92 14.74
C ARG A 163 -2.66 -39.11 13.80
N GLU A 164 -3.69 -39.09 12.95
CA GLU A 164 -3.94 -40.14 11.94
C GLU A 164 -2.77 -40.30 10.96
N LYS A 165 -2.07 -39.22 10.66
CA LYS A 165 -0.91 -39.22 9.76
C LYS A 165 0.43 -39.41 10.49
N ASN A 166 0.42 -39.54 11.81
CA ASN A 166 1.63 -39.58 12.66
C ASN A 166 2.55 -38.37 12.44
N ILE A 167 1.92 -37.19 12.34
CA ILE A 167 2.59 -35.90 12.13
C ILE A 167 2.37 -35.06 13.39
N ILE A 168 3.32 -34.19 13.72
CA ILE A 168 3.18 -33.18 14.77
C ILE A 168 3.45 -31.78 14.21
N ASP A 169 3.08 -30.72 14.94
CA ASP A 169 3.48 -29.36 14.56
C ASP A 169 4.70 -28.87 15.36
N GLU A 170 5.22 -27.69 14.98
CA GLU A 170 6.40 -27.10 15.62
C GLU A 170 6.24 -26.84 17.13
N ILE A 171 5.00 -26.64 17.60
CA ILE A 171 4.72 -26.40 19.01
C ILE A 171 4.78 -27.74 19.79
N ASP A 172 4.14 -28.78 19.27
CA ASP A 172 4.14 -30.10 19.87
C ASP A 172 5.56 -30.74 19.93
N LYS A 173 6.45 -30.32 19.03
CA LYS A 173 7.84 -30.74 19.01
C LYS A 173 8.56 -30.48 20.35
N LYS A 174 8.21 -29.38 21.03
CA LYS A 174 8.75 -29.08 22.39
C LYS A 174 8.32 -30.11 23.40
N LEU A 175 7.09 -30.61 23.32
CA LEU A 175 6.58 -31.66 24.19
C LEU A 175 7.23 -33.02 23.93
N GLU A 176 7.36 -33.37 22.66
CA GLU A 176 8.06 -34.59 22.27
C GLU A 176 9.50 -34.58 22.79
N VAL A 177 10.19 -33.45 22.74
CA VAL A 177 11.55 -33.33 23.31
C VAL A 177 11.53 -33.41 24.83
N ALA A 178 10.55 -32.83 25.52
CA ALA A 178 10.39 -32.97 26.95
C ALA A 178 10.22 -34.47 27.37
N ASP A 179 9.36 -35.18 26.62
CA ASP A 179 9.15 -36.62 26.82
C ASP A 179 10.41 -37.44 26.49
N ILE A 180 11.15 -37.10 25.47
CA ILE A 180 12.42 -37.76 25.09
C ILE A 180 13.45 -37.61 26.22
N ILE A 181 13.57 -36.39 26.79
CA ILE A 181 14.50 -36.12 27.89
C ILE A 181 14.18 -37.07 29.08
N GLU A 182 12.92 -37.23 29.43
CA GLU A 182 12.48 -38.06 30.53
C GLU A 182 12.67 -39.55 30.23
N LYS A 183 12.15 -40.06 29.11
CA LYS A 183 12.18 -41.48 28.73
C LYS A 183 13.59 -41.99 28.53
N ASN A 184 14.45 -41.21 27.90
CA ASN A 184 15.84 -41.59 27.61
C ASN A 184 16.78 -41.21 28.76
N LYS A 185 16.27 -40.69 29.88
CA LYS A 185 17.03 -40.24 31.04
C LYS A 185 18.25 -39.36 30.66
N ILE A 186 18.01 -38.42 29.79
CA ILE A 186 19.06 -37.52 29.32
C ILE A 186 19.45 -36.59 30.46
N THR A 187 20.71 -36.59 30.84
CA THR A 187 21.23 -35.79 31.96
C THR A 187 22.05 -34.60 31.45
N PHE A 188 21.85 -33.48 32.10
CA PHE A 188 22.62 -32.24 31.86
C PHE A 188 23.55 -32.02 33.06
N ASN A 189 24.84 -31.73 32.78
CA ASN A 189 25.76 -31.50 33.88
C ASN A 189 25.53 -30.11 34.47
N VAL A 190 25.53 -29.07 33.65
CA VAL A 190 25.26 -27.68 34.02
C VAL A 190 24.33 -27.06 33.05
N CYS A 191 23.18 -26.51 33.46
CA CYS A 191 22.28 -25.71 32.67
C CYS A 191 22.28 -24.26 33.15
N ILE A 192 22.37 -23.34 32.21
CA ILE A 192 22.30 -21.88 32.46
C ILE A 192 21.17 -21.29 31.64
N PHE A 193 20.18 -20.69 32.30
CA PHE A 193 19.10 -19.97 31.70
C PHE A 193 19.33 -18.46 31.85
N ASP A 194 19.46 -17.71 30.75
CA ASP A 194 19.80 -16.30 30.81
C ASP A 194 18.77 -15.43 30.09
N GLY A 195 18.08 -14.56 30.84
CA GLY A 195 17.27 -13.48 30.31
C GLY A 195 15.84 -13.83 29.91
N PHE A 196 15.29 -14.92 30.44
CA PHE A 196 13.86 -15.26 30.30
C PHE A 196 12.99 -14.47 31.29
N TYR A 197 11.77 -14.06 30.84
CA TYR A 197 10.78 -13.45 31.75
C TYR A 197 9.36 -13.93 31.54
N ASP A 198 8.94 -14.12 30.30
CA ASP A 198 7.69 -14.79 29.94
C ASP A 198 7.98 -16.26 29.71
N LEU A 199 7.08 -17.08 30.13
CA LEU A 199 7.22 -18.51 29.94
C LEU A 199 5.85 -19.10 29.57
N PRO A 200 5.62 -19.42 28.28
CA PRO A 200 4.46 -20.17 27.87
C PRO A 200 4.39 -21.52 28.56
N LYS A 201 3.19 -22.05 28.80
CA LYS A 201 2.98 -23.26 29.53
C LYS A 201 3.73 -24.46 28.94
N ILE A 202 3.79 -24.55 27.63
CA ILE A 202 4.52 -25.60 26.91
C ILE A 202 6.05 -25.55 27.17
N GLU A 203 6.59 -24.35 27.32
CA GLU A 203 8.01 -24.15 27.64
C GLU A 203 8.30 -24.40 29.10
N GLU A 204 7.33 -24.15 30.02
CA GLU A 204 7.44 -24.60 31.43
C GLU A 204 7.69 -26.09 31.49
N VAL A 205 6.93 -26.89 30.71
CA VAL A 205 7.06 -28.34 30.68
C VAL A 205 8.44 -28.79 30.23
N LEU A 206 8.93 -28.21 29.13
CA LEU A 206 10.27 -28.52 28.62
C LEU A 206 11.35 -28.13 29.64
N PHE A 207 11.26 -26.95 30.23
CA PHE A 207 12.24 -26.48 31.23
C PHE A 207 12.19 -27.31 32.51
N GLU A 208 11.00 -27.70 32.96
CA GLU A 208 10.85 -28.62 34.11
C GLU A 208 11.62 -29.94 33.92
N LYS A 209 11.50 -30.56 32.72
CA LYS A 209 12.23 -31.77 32.40
C LYS A 209 13.74 -31.56 32.32
N ILE A 210 14.19 -30.44 31.76
CA ILE A 210 15.63 -30.07 31.72
C ILE A 210 16.14 -29.84 33.14
N ILE A 211 15.44 -29.08 33.97
CA ILE A 211 15.83 -28.74 35.35
C ILE A 211 15.91 -30.02 36.19
N ASN A 212 14.88 -30.86 36.15
CA ASN A 212 14.85 -32.11 36.93
C ASN A 212 15.94 -33.13 36.52
N ASN A 213 16.41 -33.06 35.29
CA ASN A 213 17.48 -33.92 34.79
C ASN A 213 18.88 -33.22 34.76
N SER A 214 19.02 -32.10 35.47
CA SER A 214 20.28 -31.35 35.58
C SER A 214 20.94 -31.52 36.93
N LYS A 215 22.28 -31.67 36.95
CA LYS A 215 23.05 -31.71 38.21
C LYS A 215 23.14 -30.33 38.88
N ASN A 216 23.41 -29.31 38.07
CA ASN A 216 23.46 -27.91 38.52
C ASN A 216 22.68 -27.04 37.58
N VAL A 217 21.89 -26.13 38.14
CA VAL A 217 21.10 -25.15 37.35
C VAL A 217 21.38 -23.76 37.85
N PHE A 218 21.66 -22.87 36.88
CA PHE A 218 21.86 -21.44 37.14
C PHE A 218 20.84 -20.66 36.31
N ALA A 219 20.18 -19.69 36.93
CA ALA A 219 19.28 -18.78 36.25
C ALA A 219 19.72 -17.34 36.44
N ILE A 220 19.78 -16.57 35.35
CA ILE A 220 20.08 -15.14 35.36
C ILE A 220 18.81 -14.40 34.98
N ILE A 221 18.29 -13.65 35.94
CA ILE A 221 17.03 -12.94 35.82
C ILE A 221 17.28 -11.45 35.95
N TYR A 222 16.61 -10.65 35.11
CA TYR A 222 16.63 -9.22 35.20
C TYR A 222 15.32 -8.69 35.74
N GLN A 223 15.36 -8.06 36.90
CA GLN A 223 14.20 -7.47 37.56
C GLN A 223 14.62 -6.21 38.31
N ASP A 224 13.86 -5.14 38.21
CA ASP A 224 14.16 -3.90 38.90
C ASP A 224 12.93 -3.38 39.65
N GLU A 225 12.90 -3.61 40.97
CA GLU A 225 11.80 -3.21 41.84
C GLU A 225 11.73 -1.71 42.11
N ARG A 226 12.76 -0.95 41.74
CA ARG A 226 12.82 0.50 41.90
C ARG A 226 11.91 1.22 40.89
N ILE A 227 11.57 0.53 39.79
CA ILE A 227 10.68 1.06 38.77
C ILE A 227 9.24 0.73 39.16
N LEU A 228 8.51 1.70 39.73
CA LEU A 228 7.19 1.52 40.28
C LEU A 228 6.16 1.05 39.24
N GLU A 229 6.29 1.54 38.02
CA GLU A 229 5.42 1.26 36.88
C GLU A 229 5.42 -0.23 36.45
N ILE A 230 6.47 -0.98 36.79
CA ILE A 230 6.61 -2.39 36.46
C ILE A 230 6.76 -3.29 37.69
N LYS A 231 6.78 -2.72 38.87
CA LYS A 231 6.97 -3.48 40.15
C LYS A 231 5.98 -4.65 40.32
N ASN A 232 4.75 -4.43 39.85
CA ASN A 232 3.68 -5.41 39.96
C ASN A 232 3.61 -6.36 38.75
N ILE A 233 4.46 -6.15 37.73
CA ILE A 233 4.53 -7.06 36.58
C ILE A 233 5.36 -8.27 36.97
N GLN A 234 4.67 -9.40 37.14
CA GLN A 234 5.33 -10.64 37.55
C GLN A 234 6.24 -11.18 36.45
N ASN A 235 7.44 -11.59 36.81
CA ASN A 235 8.31 -12.37 35.95
C ASN A 235 7.84 -13.84 36.01
N ASP A 236 7.20 -14.32 34.95
CA ASP A 236 6.62 -15.66 34.88
C ASP A 236 7.70 -16.75 35.05
N PHE A 237 8.91 -16.49 34.54
CA PHE A 237 10.01 -17.43 34.68
C PHE A 237 10.51 -17.54 36.12
N LEU A 238 10.64 -16.41 36.84
CA LEU A 238 10.99 -16.42 38.26
C LEU A 238 9.93 -17.14 39.11
N LYS A 239 8.64 -16.87 38.80
CA LYS A 239 7.53 -17.58 39.46
C LYS A 239 7.59 -19.10 39.21
N PHE A 240 7.96 -19.53 38.01
CA PHE A 240 8.16 -20.93 37.69
C PHE A 240 9.32 -21.54 38.48
N LEU A 241 10.48 -20.88 38.52
CA LEU A 241 11.65 -21.36 39.25
C LEU A 241 11.43 -21.47 40.76
N ASN A 242 10.60 -20.59 41.33
CA ASN A 242 10.23 -20.66 42.78
C ASN A 242 9.37 -21.90 43.15
N LYS A 243 8.95 -22.73 42.18
CA LYS A 243 8.33 -24.02 42.42
C LYS A 243 9.34 -25.10 42.88
N PHE A 244 10.63 -24.82 42.70
CA PHE A 244 11.72 -25.74 43.04
C PHE A 244 12.44 -25.29 44.34
N ASP A 245 12.37 -26.08 45.38
CA ASP A 245 12.90 -25.73 46.70
C ASP A 245 14.44 -25.75 46.80
N PHE A 246 15.13 -26.18 45.74
CA PHE A 246 16.59 -26.36 45.81
C PHE A 246 17.42 -25.17 45.31
N PHE A 247 16.79 -24.08 44.95
CA PHE A 247 17.49 -22.89 44.46
C PHE A 247 17.91 -21.94 45.58
N GLU A 248 19.19 -21.57 45.61
CA GLU A 248 19.68 -20.43 46.38
C GLU A 248 19.45 -19.12 45.55
N ILE A 249 18.77 -18.14 46.13
CA ILE A 249 18.51 -16.87 45.48
C ILE A 249 19.61 -15.85 45.86
N VAL A 250 20.29 -15.32 44.86
CA VAL A 250 21.35 -14.32 44.98
C VAL A 250 20.92 -13.02 44.32
N THR A 251 20.45 -12.07 45.13
CA THR A 251 20.06 -10.74 44.60
C THR A 251 21.25 -9.80 44.61
N LYS A 252 21.59 -9.27 43.42
CA LYS A 252 22.63 -8.26 43.25
C LYS A 252 22.07 -6.86 43.51
N LYS A 253 22.73 -6.09 44.39
CA LYS A 253 22.31 -4.72 44.70
C LYS A 253 22.56 -3.80 43.50
N PRO A 254 21.66 -2.87 43.20
CA PRO A 254 21.89 -1.86 42.17
C PRO A 254 23.02 -0.91 42.65
N SER A 255 23.95 -0.64 41.76
CA SER A 255 25.08 0.29 42.04
C SER A 255 24.86 1.70 41.49
N TYR A 256 23.76 1.95 40.81
CA TYR A 256 23.41 3.23 40.21
C TYR A 256 21.95 3.57 40.40
N ASP A 257 21.65 4.89 40.39
CA ASP A 257 20.29 5.38 40.34
C ASP A 257 19.64 5.07 38.97
N ILE A 258 18.28 4.96 39.00
CA ILE A 258 17.49 4.73 37.81
C ILE A 258 17.57 5.94 36.91
N ARG A 259 17.89 5.77 35.62
CA ARG A 259 17.84 6.85 34.63
C ARG A 259 16.44 7.28 34.23
N VAL A 260 15.46 6.45 34.47
CA VAL A 260 14.05 6.67 34.07
C VAL A 260 13.50 8.02 34.57
N LYS A 261 14.00 8.56 35.68
CA LYS A 261 13.52 9.83 36.28
C LYS A 261 14.41 11.05 36.02
N THR A 262 15.53 10.92 35.32
CA THR A 262 16.41 12.06 35.03
C THR A 262 16.12 12.56 33.63
N GLY A 263 15.32 13.60 33.51
CA GLY A 263 15.00 14.44 32.33
C GLY A 263 15.57 14.00 30.98
N LYS A 264 15.00 12.95 30.40
CA LYS A 264 15.44 12.48 29.08
C LYS A 264 14.96 13.40 27.99
N ASP A 265 15.85 13.74 27.09
CA ASP A 265 15.51 14.50 25.91
C ASP A 265 14.78 13.59 24.91
N VAL A 266 13.64 14.06 24.38
CA VAL A 266 12.90 13.37 23.33
C VAL A 266 13.11 14.10 22.00
N ILE A 267 13.50 13.36 20.98
CA ILE A 267 13.59 13.88 19.61
C ILE A 267 12.18 13.90 19.02
N LYS A 268 11.70 15.11 18.73
CA LYS A 268 10.40 15.34 18.11
C LYS A 268 10.63 15.69 16.64
N ALA A 269 10.34 14.79 15.75
CA ALA A 269 10.53 14.96 14.32
C ALA A 269 9.23 15.37 13.61
N MET A 270 9.33 16.08 12.48
CA MET A 270 8.15 16.49 11.71
C MET A 270 7.49 15.27 11.01
N SER A 271 8.29 14.32 10.54
CA SER A 271 7.83 13.12 9.83
C SER A 271 8.69 11.91 10.20
N ILE A 272 8.29 10.71 9.75
CA ILE A 272 9.09 9.49 9.88
C ILE A 272 10.47 9.66 9.22
N GLU A 273 10.51 10.27 8.04
CA GLU A 273 11.77 10.52 7.34
C GLU A 273 12.70 11.43 8.16
N ASP A 274 12.17 12.51 8.71
CA ASP A 274 12.87 13.49 9.52
C ASP A 274 13.37 12.88 10.83
N GLU A 275 12.60 11.96 11.42
CA GLU A 275 13.01 11.17 12.58
C GLU A 275 14.24 10.32 12.27
N VAL A 276 14.23 9.60 11.15
CA VAL A 276 15.38 8.77 10.75
C VAL A 276 16.59 9.62 10.38
N VAL A 277 16.40 10.81 9.78
CA VAL A 277 17.47 11.79 9.54
C VAL A 277 18.07 12.25 10.87
N SER A 278 17.25 12.59 11.85
CA SER A 278 17.72 13.03 13.18
C SER A 278 18.51 11.92 13.89
N ILE A 279 18.07 10.68 13.78
CA ILE A 279 18.80 9.51 14.30
C ILE A 279 20.14 9.34 13.56
N ALA A 280 20.16 9.43 12.23
CA ALA A 280 21.39 9.31 11.44
C ALA A 280 22.42 10.39 11.80
N ARG A 281 21.97 11.64 12.00
CA ARG A 281 22.82 12.75 12.48
C ARG A 281 23.35 12.48 13.88
N GLY A 282 22.52 11.95 14.78
CA GLY A 282 22.94 11.54 16.12
C GLY A 282 24.01 10.45 16.09
N ILE A 283 23.85 9.42 15.25
CA ILE A 283 24.86 8.38 15.05
C ILE A 283 26.16 8.96 14.53
N LYS A 284 26.12 9.81 13.50
CA LYS A 284 27.32 10.47 12.96
C LYS A 284 28.01 11.32 14.00
N TYR A 285 27.26 12.09 14.79
CA TYR A 285 27.84 12.87 15.89
C TYR A 285 28.58 11.98 16.88
N LEU A 286 27.99 10.89 17.34
CA LEU A 286 28.62 9.95 18.28
C LEU A 286 29.87 9.32 17.67
N CYS A 287 29.84 8.91 16.41
CA CYS A 287 30.96 8.27 15.75
C CYS A 287 32.10 9.24 15.46
N GLU A 288 31.82 10.45 14.97
CA GLU A 288 32.83 11.40 14.53
C GLU A 288 33.39 12.27 15.67
N LYS A 289 32.56 12.72 16.60
CA LYS A 289 32.92 13.58 17.72
C LYS A 289 33.29 12.82 18.98
N GLU A 290 32.47 11.82 19.36
CA GLU A 290 32.67 11.04 20.57
C GLU A 290 33.47 9.74 20.35
N LYS A 291 33.84 9.45 19.07
CA LYS A 291 34.66 8.29 18.68
C LYS A 291 34.05 6.93 19.08
N VAL A 292 32.70 6.87 19.07
CA VAL A 292 31.93 5.63 19.33
C VAL A 292 31.98 4.75 18.08
N LYS A 293 32.15 3.45 18.25
CA LYS A 293 32.11 2.49 17.14
C LYS A 293 30.65 2.22 16.76
N GLU A 294 30.35 2.12 15.47
CA GLU A 294 28.99 1.85 14.97
C GLU A 294 28.33 0.63 15.65
N LYS A 295 29.06 -0.45 15.87
CA LYS A 295 28.58 -1.67 16.56
C LYS A 295 28.20 -1.47 18.03
N GLU A 296 28.61 -0.37 18.65
CA GLU A 296 28.26 0.00 20.02
C GLU A 296 26.95 0.79 20.10
N ILE A 297 26.22 0.91 18.95
CA ILE A 297 24.97 1.64 18.83
C ILE A 297 23.86 0.67 18.40
N ILE A 298 22.72 0.73 19.10
CA ILE A 298 21.48 0.04 18.73
C ILE A 298 20.47 1.08 18.25
N VAL A 299 19.76 0.77 17.17
CA VAL A 299 18.59 1.50 16.69
C VAL A 299 17.42 0.55 16.66
N THR A 300 16.29 0.92 17.27
CA THR A 300 15.11 0.07 17.34
C THR A 300 13.82 0.88 17.20
N PHE A 301 12.78 0.23 16.63
CA PHE A 301 11.46 0.79 16.45
C PHE A 301 10.39 -0.28 16.74
N PRO A 302 9.18 0.12 17.17
CA PRO A 302 8.06 -0.80 17.36
C PRO A 302 7.65 -1.49 16.06
N SER A 303 7.55 -0.72 14.98
CA SER A 303 7.22 -1.19 13.63
C SER A 303 8.43 -1.07 12.71
N MET A 304 9.30 -2.07 12.73
CA MET A 304 10.49 -2.08 11.88
C MET A 304 10.18 -1.97 10.38
N TYR A 305 9.08 -2.60 9.92
CA TYR A 305 8.67 -2.55 8.50
C TYR A 305 8.38 -1.14 7.99
N THR A 306 7.83 -0.28 8.85
CA THR A 306 7.57 1.12 8.51
C THR A 306 8.86 1.91 8.34
N TYR A 307 9.88 1.61 9.13
CA TYR A 307 11.12 2.39 9.20
C TYR A 307 12.22 1.90 8.27
N ILE A 308 12.30 0.61 7.95
CA ILE A 308 13.37 0.03 7.13
C ILE A 308 13.57 0.74 5.78
N PRO A 309 12.55 1.09 4.99
CA PRO A 309 12.77 1.78 3.72
C PRO A 309 13.44 3.15 3.87
N TYR A 310 13.14 3.87 4.96
CA TYR A 310 13.78 5.15 5.28
C TYR A 310 15.22 4.95 5.77
N ILE A 311 15.46 3.94 6.61
CA ILE A 311 16.78 3.58 7.12
C ILE A 311 17.70 3.22 5.96
N GLU A 312 17.31 2.35 5.06
CA GLU A 312 18.10 1.95 3.89
C GLU A 312 18.55 3.15 3.06
N ARG A 313 17.63 4.07 2.77
CA ARG A 313 17.91 5.26 1.98
C ARG A 313 18.77 6.28 2.73
N ILE A 314 18.43 6.57 3.98
CA ILE A 314 19.06 7.62 4.77
C ILE A 314 20.43 7.19 5.27
N PHE A 315 20.58 5.96 5.81
CA PHE A 315 21.88 5.48 6.27
C PHE A 315 22.89 5.38 5.13
N LYS A 316 22.43 4.96 3.92
CA LYS A 316 23.27 5.03 2.72
C LYS A 316 23.74 6.47 2.42
N LYS A 317 22.83 7.45 2.51
CA LYS A 317 23.14 8.88 2.28
C LYS A 317 24.16 9.43 3.28
N TYR A 318 24.12 8.95 4.53
CA TYR A 318 25.04 9.35 5.60
C TYR A 318 26.28 8.46 5.72
N ASN A 319 26.47 7.49 4.83
CA ASN A 319 27.55 6.50 4.90
C ASN A 319 27.61 5.81 6.28
N ILE A 320 26.47 5.32 6.76
CA ILE A 320 26.33 4.53 7.98
C ILE A 320 26.15 3.06 7.59
N ASN A 321 27.10 2.20 8.02
CA ASN A 321 26.92 0.75 7.90
C ASN A 321 25.99 0.24 8.99
N TYR A 322 25.15 -0.73 8.67
CA TYR A 322 24.26 -1.32 9.66
C TYR A 322 24.05 -2.81 9.43
N THR A 323 23.75 -3.51 10.52
CA THR A 323 23.28 -4.90 10.50
C THR A 323 21.82 -4.93 10.92
N THR A 324 21.01 -5.80 10.31
CA THR A 324 19.61 -5.94 10.71
C THR A 324 19.19 -7.40 10.88
N SER A 325 18.25 -7.65 11.80
CA SER A 325 17.52 -8.93 11.88
C SER A 325 16.16 -8.89 11.22
N VAL A 326 15.81 -7.74 10.65
CA VAL A 326 14.48 -7.56 10.05
C VAL A 326 14.41 -8.36 8.75
N GLU A 327 13.48 -9.28 8.74
CA GLU A 327 13.12 -10.04 7.56
C GLU A 327 12.03 -9.29 6.79
N LYS A 328 12.08 -9.32 5.45
CA LYS A 328 11.06 -8.74 4.59
C LYS A 328 10.12 -9.84 4.08
N PRO A 329 8.81 -9.54 3.88
CA PRO A 329 7.92 -10.48 3.21
C PRO A 329 8.49 -10.89 1.85
N LEU A 330 8.47 -12.17 1.53
CA LEU A 330 8.98 -12.67 0.25
C LEU A 330 8.27 -12.01 -0.94
N SER A 331 6.98 -11.69 -0.78
CA SER A 331 6.18 -10.96 -1.78
C SER A 331 6.68 -9.53 -2.09
N SER A 332 7.54 -8.93 -1.26
CA SER A 332 8.09 -7.58 -1.47
C SER A 332 9.36 -7.54 -2.31
N PHE A 333 9.96 -8.69 -2.57
CA PHE A 333 11.18 -8.77 -3.37
C PHE A 333 10.89 -8.55 -4.85
N PRO A 334 11.70 -7.72 -5.55
CA PRO A 334 11.46 -7.39 -6.96
C PRO A 334 11.32 -8.60 -7.89
N GLN A 335 11.95 -9.72 -7.53
CA GLN A 335 11.87 -10.97 -8.29
C GLN A 335 10.53 -11.70 -8.08
N ILE A 336 9.88 -11.55 -6.94
CA ILE A 336 8.62 -12.22 -6.58
C ILE A 336 7.40 -11.36 -6.89
N VAL A 337 7.55 -10.03 -6.86
CA VAL A 337 6.47 -9.08 -7.21
C VAL A 337 5.76 -9.44 -8.51
N PRO A 338 6.46 -9.81 -9.63
CA PRO A 338 5.78 -10.18 -10.87
C PRO A 338 4.90 -11.42 -10.75
N VAL A 339 5.26 -12.39 -9.90
CA VAL A 339 4.44 -13.59 -9.65
C VAL A 339 3.18 -13.21 -8.87
N VAL A 340 3.31 -12.36 -7.86
CA VAL A 340 2.15 -11.84 -7.11
C VAL A 340 1.24 -11.05 -8.04
N THR A 341 1.81 -10.18 -8.89
CA THR A 341 1.07 -9.40 -9.89
C THR A 341 0.35 -10.32 -10.89
N LEU A 342 0.97 -11.44 -11.30
CA LEU A 342 0.35 -12.43 -12.18
C LEU A 342 -0.87 -13.09 -11.52
N LEU A 343 -0.77 -13.51 -10.26
CA LEU A 343 -1.89 -14.09 -9.51
C LEU A 343 -3.04 -13.08 -9.37
N GLU A 344 -2.72 -11.84 -9.02
CA GLU A 344 -3.71 -10.78 -8.91
C GLU A 344 -4.33 -10.42 -10.26
N CYS A 345 -3.55 -10.43 -11.33
CA CYS A 345 -4.02 -10.18 -12.69
C CYS A 345 -5.08 -11.19 -13.11
N ILE A 346 -4.87 -12.47 -12.81
CA ILE A 346 -5.82 -13.54 -13.09
C ILE A 346 -7.12 -13.33 -12.27
N LEU A 347 -6.99 -13.06 -10.96
CA LEU A 347 -8.12 -12.86 -10.06
C LEU A 347 -8.98 -11.64 -10.43
N GLU A 348 -8.37 -10.59 -10.95
CA GLU A 348 -9.04 -9.34 -11.31
C GLU A 348 -9.45 -9.26 -12.79
N ASN A 349 -9.44 -10.40 -13.48
CA ASN A 349 -9.81 -10.50 -14.89
C ASN A 349 -8.95 -9.65 -15.82
N TYR A 350 -7.61 -9.75 -15.67
CA TYR A 350 -6.62 -9.17 -16.57
C TYR A 350 -6.72 -7.65 -16.76
N PRO A 351 -6.70 -6.85 -15.67
CA PRO A 351 -6.75 -5.41 -15.77
C PRO A 351 -5.51 -4.86 -16.49
N ARG A 352 -5.74 -3.81 -17.28
CA ARG A 352 -4.73 -3.23 -18.18
C ARG A 352 -3.38 -2.97 -17.50
N ARG A 353 -3.37 -2.32 -16.33
CA ARG A 353 -2.12 -1.97 -15.63
C ARG A 353 -1.31 -3.22 -15.28
N LYS A 354 -1.96 -4.20 -14.65
CA LYS A 354 -1.27 -5.44 -14.25
C LYS A 354 -0.76 -6.25 -15.44
N MET A 355 -1.51 -6.28 -16.55
CA MET A 355 -1.02 -6.91 -17.79
C MET A 355 0.22 -6.21 -18.35
N ILE A 356 0.26 -4.86 -18.32
CA ILE A 356 1.44 -4.12 -18.72
C ILE A 356 2.63 -4.46 -17.81
N ASP A 357 2.42 -4.48 -16.48
CA ASP A 357 3.47 -4.82 -15.52
C ASP A 357 4.04 -6.22 -15.75
N ILE A 358 3.19 -7.19 -16.08
CA ILE A 358 3.62 -8.56 -16.46
C ILE A 358 4.42 -8.55 -17.74
N VAL A 359 3.90 -7.93 -18.80
CA VAL A 359 4.55 -7.92 -20.12
C VAL A 359 5.90 -7.21 -20.09
N THR A 360 5.98 -6.08 -19.34
CA THR A 360 7.20 -5.24 -19.26
C THR A 360 8.18 -5.69 -18.17
N SER A 361 7.80 -6.65 -17.33
CA SER A 361 8.66 -7.16 -16.25
C SER A 361 10.02 -7.64 -16.79
N SER A 362 11.08 -7.30 -16.06
CA SER A 362 12.44 -7.79 -16.35
C SER A 362 12.66 -9.24 -15.91
N CYS A 363 11.76 -9.80 -15.10
CA CYS A 363 11.80 -11.20 -14.68
C CYS A 363 11.11 -12.15 -15.67
N PHE A 364 10.32 -11.60 -16.61
CA PHE A 364 9.64 -12.36 -17.65
C PHE A 364 10.28 -12.08 -19.01
N ASN A 365 11.03 -13.07 -19.54
CA ASN A 365 11.86 -12.92 -20.74
C ASN A 365 11.18 -13.44 -22.03
N ARG A 366 9.85 -13.70 -21.98
CA ARG A 366 9.08 -14.24 -23.11
C ARG A 366 8.73 -13.19 -24.15
N PHE A 367 8.34 -11.99 -23.70
CA PHE A 367 7.85 -10.96 -24.61
C PHE A 367 8.99 -10.23 -25.32
N SER A 368 8.80 -9.97 -26.62
CA SER A 368 9.78 -9.25 -27.44
C SER A 368 9.91 -7.79 -27.01
N LYS A 369 11.03 -7.16 -27.31
CA LYS A 369 11.29 -5.76 -26.97
C LYS A 369 10.22 -4.82 -27.53
N ASN A 370 9.81 -5.02 -28.79
CA ASN A 370 8.78 -4.20 -29.44
C ASN A 370 7.44 -4.28 -28.68
N VAL A 371 7.06 -5.49 -28.21
CA VAL A 371 5.83 -5.67 -27.42
C VAL A 371 5.95 -4.95 -26.08
N LYS A 372 7.08 -5.10 -25.37
CA LYS A 372 7.33 -4.39 -24.09
C LYS A 372 7.26 -2.87 -24.24
N ASP A 373 7.83 -2.31 -25.30
CA ASP A 373 7.89 -0.86 -25.54
C ASP A 373 6.51 -0.27 -25.92
N LEU A 374 5.69 -1.03 -26.65
CA LEU A 374 4.46 -0.50 -27.25
C LEU A 374 3.15 -0.90 -26.55
N ILE A 375 3.15 -1.95 -25.72
CA ILE A 375 1.94 -2.48 -25.08
C ILE A 375 1.14 -1.41 -24.31
N SER A 376 1.81 -0.49 -23.66
CA SER A 376 1.17 0.58 -22.88
C SER A 376 0.42 1.55 -23.79
N ILE A 377 0.98 1.91 -24.93
CA ILE A 377 0.35 2.83 -25.89
C ILE A 377 -0.77 2.12 -26.64
N VAL A 378 -0.51 0.93 -27.13
CA VAL A 378 -1.45 0.12 -27.92
C VAL A 378 -2.69 -0.22 -27.09
N SER A 379 -2.53 -0.70 -25.85
CA SER A 379 -3.66 -1.02 -24.99
C SER A 379 -4.51 0.20 -24.59
N ARG A 380 -3.88 1.37 -24.45
CA ARG A 380 -4.60 2.62 -24.21
C ARG A 380 -5.40 3.06 -25.42
N LYS A 381 -4.81 3.01 -26.60
CA LYS A 381 -5.49 3.33 -27.88
C LYS A 381 -6.65 2.38 -28.17
N ALA A 382 -6.52 1.10 -27.81
CA ALA A 382 -7.59 0.12 -27.89
C ALA A 382 -8.68 0.29 -26.82
N GLY A 383 -8.53 1.24 -25.90
CA GLY A 383 -9.49 1.48 -24.83
C GLY A 383 -9.66 0.27 -23.90
N ILE A 384 -8.60 -0.52 -23.68
CA ILE A 384 -8.65 -1.70 -22.83
C ILE A 384 -8.71 -1.28 -21.37
N VAL A 385 -9.69 -1.79 -20.63
CA VAL A 385 -9.82 -1.61 -19.19
C VAL A 385 -9.47 -2.90 -18.45
N CYS A 386 -10.19 -3.97 -18.74
CA CYS A 386 -9.94 -5.31 -18.22
C CYS A 386 -10.70 -6.37 -19.05
N GLY A 387 -10.34 -7.63 -18.86
CA GLY A 387 -11.00 -8.75 -19.52
C GLY A 387 -10.19 -9.35 -20.65
N LYS A 388 -10.13 -10.69 -20.67
CA LYS A 388 -9.44 -11.45 -21.70
C LYS A 388 -9.94 -11.11 -23.12
N GLU A 389 -11.24 -10.93 -23.26
CA GLU A 389 -11.93 -10.60 -24.52
C GLU A 389 -11.43 -9.27 -25.08
N GLU A 390 -11.30 -8.24 -24.24
CA GLU A 390 -10.80 -6.93 -24.67
C GLU A 390 -9.37 -7.00 -25.19
N TRP A 391 -8.51 -7.77 -24.52
CA TRP A 391 -7.14 -7.99 -24.94
C TRP A 391 -7.03 -8.77 -26.25
N MET A 392 -7.91 -9.75 -26.47
CA MET A 392 -7.95 -10.52 -27.70
C MET A 392 -8.50 -9.74 -28.91
N GLU A 393 -9.19 -8.64 -28.68
CA GLU A 393 -9.76 -7.75 -29.71
C GLU A 393 -8.92 -6.49 -29.96
N VAL A 394 -7.72 -6.39 -29.42
CA VAL A 394 -6.88 -5.18 -29.42
C VAL A 394 -6.69 -4.58 -30.82
N ASP A 395 -6.47 -5.41 -31.83
CA ASP A 395 -6.30 -5.02 -33.23
C ASP A 395 -7.59 -4.47 -33.86
N ILE A 396 -8.71 -5.16 -33.64
CA ILE A 396 -10.04 -4.76 -34.15
C ILE A 396 -10.45 -3.42 -33.53
N ARG A 397 -10.21 -3.26 -32.22
CA ARG A 397 -10.55 -2.02 -31.49
C ARG A 397 -9.79 -0.82 -32.01
N ILE A 398 -8.47 -0.94 -32.21
CA ILE A 398 -7.66 0.15 -32.74
C ILE A 398 -8.04 0.45 -34.20
N LYS A 399 -8.25 -0.56 -35.03
CA LYS A 399 -8.65 -0.37 -36.42
C LYS A 399 -9.96 0.39 -36.54
N ASN A 400 -10.91 0.20 -35.61
CA ASN A 400 -12.20 0.89 -35.59
C ASN A 400 -12.10 2.33 -35.04
N ASP A 401 -11.27 2.53 -34.01
CA ASP A 401 -11.21 3.79 -33.26
C ASP A 401 -10.13 4.76 -33.78
N ASP A 402 -8.99 4.25 -34.30
CA ASP A 402 -7.87 5.06 -34.82
C ASP A 402 -7.19 4.32 -36.02
N LYS A 403 -7.82 4.41 -37.19
CA LYS A 403 -7.35 3.73 -38.38
C LYS A 403 -5.95 4.17 -38.83
N GLU A 404 -5.64 5.48 -38.69
CA GLU A 404 -4.31 6.02 -39.04
C GLU A 404 -3.22 5.44 -38.15
N PHE A 405 -3.46 5.34 -36.86
CA PHE A 405 -2.53 4.70 -35.92
C PHE A 405 -2.39 3.20 -36.21
N TYR A 406 -3.49 2.49 -36.54
CA TYR A 406 -3.45 1.09 -36.93
C TYR A 406 -2.57 0.87 -38.15
N GLU A 407 -2.78 1.62 -39.23
CA GLU A 407 -2.01 1.50 -40.49
C GLU A 407 -0.52 1.78 -40.27
N ARG A 408 -0.20 2.75 -39.38
CA ARG A 408 1.19 3.11 -39.07
C ARG A 408 1.93 2.04 -38.27
N TYR A 409 1.25 1.35 -37.34
CA TYR A 409 1.83 0.40 -36.40
C TYR A 409 1.29 -1.03 -36.59
N GLN A 410 0.76 -1.36 -37.74
CA GLN A 410 0.05 -2.60 -38.01
C GLN A 410 0.86 -3.83 -37.60
N ARG A 411 2.12 -3.93 -38.01
CA ARG A 411 3.00 -5.09 -37.72
C ARG A 411 3.20 -5.29 -36.22
N ASP A 412 3.39 -4.21 -35.47
CA ASP A 412 3.61 -4.27 -34.03
C ASP A 412 2.32 -4.62 -33.29
N ILE A 413 1.16 -4.12 -33.72
CA ILE A 413 -0.16 -4.44 -33.16
C ILE A 413 -0.48 -5.91 -33.38
N GLU A 414 -0.25 -6.45 -34.58
CA GLU A 414 -0.44 -7.86 -34.91
C GLU A 414 0.51 -8.77 -34.11
N LEU A 415 1.76 -8.33 -33.88
CA LEU A 415 2.71 -9.05 -33.02
C LEU A 415 2.23 -9.07 -31.56
N ILE A 416 1.81 -7.93 -31.01
CA ILE A 416 1.24 -7.83 -29.66
C ILE A 416 0.07 -8.79 -29.52
N LYS A 417 -0.88 -8.74 -30.47
CA LYS A 417 -2.04 -9.63 -30.47
C LYS A 417 -1.62 -11.10 -30.45
N LYS A 418 -0.70 -11.49 -31.32
CA LYS A 418 -0.22 -12.86 -31.41
C LYS A 418 0.41 -13.33 -30.10
N GLU A 419 1.30 -12.54 -29.50
CA GLU A 419 1.94 -12.89 -28.24
C GLU A 419 0.95 -12.95 -27.08
N LEU A 420 -0.09 -12.10 -27.07
CA LEU A 420 -1.17 -12.15 -26.08
C LEU A 420 -2.12 -13.35 -26.30
N ASP A 421 -2.46 -13.66 -27.56
CA ASP A 421 -3.27 -14.84 -27.88
C ASP A 421 -2.59 -16.13 -27.41
N ASP A 422 -1.26 -16.24 -27.63
CA ASP A 422 -0.47 -17.38 -27.17
C ASP A 422 -0.40 -17.44 -25.64
N PHE A 423 -0.26 -16.29 -24.97
CA PHE A 423 -0.32 -16.20 -23.50
C PHE A 423 -1.69 -16.67 -22.99
N PHE A 424 -2.79 -16.18 -23.53
CA PHE A 424 -4.12 -16.53 -23.06
C PHE A 424 -4.56 -17.98 -23.34
N LYS A 425 -3.94 -18.68 -24.31
CA LYS A 425 -4.19 -20.11 -24.56
C LYS A 425 -3.83 -20.99 -23.35
N LEU A 426 -2.88 -20.53 -22.52
CA LEU A 426 -2.45 -21.26 -21.32
C LEU A 426 -3.47 -21.19 -20.20
N PHE A 427 -4.36 -20.17 -20.19
CA PHE A 427 -5.33 -19.94 -19.11
C PHE A 427 -6.66 -20.67 -19.38
N LYS A 428 -6.56 -21.99 -19.58
CA LYS A 428 -7.73 -22.88 -19.44
C LYS A 428 -7.74 -23.38 -18.00
N VAL A 429 -8.47 -22.73 -17.14
CA VAL A 429 -8.52 -23.01 -15.71
C VAL A 429 -9.86 -23.62 -15.37
N ASP A 430 -9.85 -24.76 -14.68
CA ASP A 430 -11.05 -25.34 -14.09
C ASP A 430 -11.49 -24.48 -12.90
N ALA A 431 -12.80 -24.36 -12.72
CA ALA A 431 -13.37 -23.59 -11.61
C ALA A 431 -12.90 -24.10 -10.25
N LYS A 432 -12.65 -25.41 -10.14
CA LYS A 432 -12.07 -26.07 -8.96
C LYS A 432 -10.78 -26.78 -9.31
N VAL A 433 -9.77 -26.64 -8.46
CA VAL A 433 -8.42 -27.15 -8.67
C VAL A 433 -7.87 -27.72 -7.36
N SER A 434 -7.06 -28.80 -7.45
CA SER A 434 -6.27 -29.25 -6.31
C SER A 434 -5.01 -28.41 -6.14
N PHE A 435 -4.42 -28.40 -4.95
CA PHE A 435 -3.18 -27.67 -4.72
C PHE A 435 -2.04 -28.11 -5.66
N ALA A 436 -1.87 -29.40 -5.88
CA ALA A 436 -0.84 -29.92 -6.78
C ALA A 436 -1.08 -29.52 -8.23
N ASP A 437 -2.33 -29.63 -8.71
CA ASP A 437 -2.67 -29.29 -10.09
C ASP A 437 -2.52 -27.78 -10.33
N PHE A 438 -2.87 -26.96 -9.32
CA PHE A 438 -2.64 -25.50 -9.35
C PHE A 438 -1.14 -25.15 -9.48
N ILE A 439 -0.26 -25.81 -8.69
CA ILE A 439 1.18 -25.55 -8.79
C ILE A 439 1.73 -26.00 -10.13
N THR A 440 1.25 -27.10 -10.67
CA THR A 440 1.62 -27.55 -12.03
C THR A 440 1.22 -26.52 -13.08
N PHE A 441 -0.02 -26.00 -12.98
CA PHE A 441 -0.51 -24.91 -13.83
C PHE A 441 0.38 -23.65 -13.70
N LEU A 442 0.68 -23.22 -12.49
CA LEU A 442 1.51 -22.03 -12.24
C LEU A 442 2.94 -22.22 -12.79
N LYS A 443 3.56 -23.37 -12.56
CA LYS A 443 4.90 -23.69 -13.12
C LYS A 443 4.89 -23.62 -14.64
N ASN A 444 3.89 -24.19 -15.31
CA ASN A 444 3.76 -24.12 -16.77
C ASN A 444 3.67 -22.67 -17.29
N ILE A 445 2.98 -21.79 -16.58
CA ILE A 445 2.92 -20.37 -16.94
C ILE A 445 4.27 -19.69 -16.72
N LEU A 446 4.92 -19.94 -15.59
CA LEU A 446 6.23 -19.35 -15.29
C LEU A 446 7.30 -19.81 -16.30
N ASP A 447 7.28 -21.08 -16.70
CA ASP A 447 8.16 -21.63 -17.72
C ASP A 447 7.89 -20.98 -19.10
N TYR A 448 6.62 -20.84 -19.49
CA TYR A 448 6.24 -20.12 -20.70
C TYR A 448 6.73 -18.67 -20.69
N LEU A 449 6.56 -17.96 -19.56
CA LEU A 449 7.02 -16.59 -19.39
C LEU A 449 8.55 -16.47 -19.29
N LYS A 450 9.28 -17.61 -19.27
CA LYS A 450 10.73 -17.67 -19.05
C LYS A 450 11.11 -16.88 -17.80
N TYR A 451 10.46 -17.23 -16.69
CA TYR A 451 10.66 -16.59 -15.41
C TYR A 451 12.05 -16.83 -14.87
N GLU A 452 12.74 -15.76 -14.51
CA GLU A 452 14.12 -15.79 -14.04
C GLU A 452 14.28 -15.07 -12.71
N VAL A 453 14.92 -15.73 -11.75
CA VAL A 453 15.28 -15.18 -10.44
C VAL A 453 16.79 -15.20 -10.31
N LYS A 454 17.40 -14.04 -10.12
CA LYS A 454 18.86 -13.90 -10.05
C LYS A 454 19.45 -14.39 -8.72
N SER A 455 18.71 -14.27 -7.61
CA SER A 455 19.15 -14.76 -6.30
C SER A 455 18.75 -16.23 -6.14
N GLU A 456 19.73 -17.11 -6.00
CA GLU A 456 19.49 -18.54 -5.77
C GLU A 456 18.81 -18.81 -4.43
N GLU A 457 19.03 -17.96 -3.43
CA GLU A 457 18.39 -18.07 -2.11
C GLU A 457 16.89 -17.76 -2.18
N ILE A 458 16.52 -16.63 -2.83
CA ILE A 458 15.11 -16.26 -3.05
C ILE A 458 14.41 -17.31 -3.90
N LYS A 459 15.09 -17.81 -4.94
CA LYS A 459 14.58 -18.88 -5.80
C LYS A 459 14.37 -20.18 -5.03
N GLY A 460 15.31 -20.52 -4.14
CA GLY A 460 15.21 -21.68 -3.26
C GLY A 460 13.98 -21.60 -2.37
N GLU A 461 13.79 -20.45 -1.67
CA GLU A 461 12.64 -20.30 -0.78
C GLU A 461 11.30 -20.25 -1.54
N PHE A 462 11.27 -19.61 -2.70
CA PHE A 462 10.08 -19.63 -3.56
C PHE A 462 9.73 -21.07 -3.99
N ASN A 463 10.72 -21.85 -4.44
CA ASN A 463 10.52 -23.26 -4.81
C ASN A 463 10.09 -24.12 -3.61
N ASN A 464 10.61 -23.86 -2.40
CA ASN A 464 10.18 -24.53 -1.18
C ASN A 464 8.70 -24.30 -0.91
N ILE A 465 8.20 -23.05 -1.14
CA ILE A 465 6.78 -22.75 -1.02
C ILE A 465 5.97 -23.54 -2.04
N LEU A 466 6.35 -23.53 -3.32
CA LEU A 466 5.62 -24.28 -4.33
C LEU A 466 5.61 -25.78 -4.06
N ASN A 467 6.73 -26.34 -3.62
CA ASN A 467 6.83 -27.75 -3.30
C ASN A 467 6.01 -28.14 -2.05
N SER A 468 5.82 -27.22 -1.08
CA SER A 468 4.97 -27.49 0.09
C SER A 468 3.53 -27.83 -0.29
N PHE A 469 2.97 -27.21 -1.33
CA PHE A 469 1.62 -27.51 -1.85
C PHE A 469 1.53 -28.93 -2.44
N ILE A 470 2.61 -29.37 -3.11
CA ILE A 470 2.71 -30.72 -3.70
C ILE A 470 2.81 -31.75 -2.58
N ILE A 471 3.73 -31.55 -1.63
CA ILE A 471 3.93 -32.42 -0.45
C ILE A 471 2.65 -32.51 0.38
N TYR A 472 1.94 -31.38 0.53
CA TYR A 472 0.64 -31.38 1.20
C TYR A 472 -0.36 -32.33 0.52
N SER A 473 -0.50 -32.21 -0.82
CA SER A 473 -1.42 -33.07 -1.58
C SER A 473 -1.05 -34.56 -1.52
N GLU A 474 0.25 -34.87 -1.46
CA GLU A 474 0.73 -36.24 -1.27
C GLU A 474 0.43 -36.79 0.12
N THR A 475 0.52 -35.93 1.15
CA THR A 475 0.35 -36.32 2.56
C THR A 475 -1.12 -36.45 2.96
N PHE A 476 -1.94 -35.46 2.61
CA PHE A 476 -3.34 -35.35 3.03
C PHE A 476 -4.36 -35.70 1.95
N GLY A 477 -3.89 -35.98 0.72
CA GLY A 477 -4.72 -36.31 -0.44
C GLY A 477 -5.13 -35.09 -1.24
N LYS A 478 -5.63 -35.33 -2.46
CA LYS A 478 -6.10 -34.25 -3.35
C LYS A 478 -7.50 -33.83 -2.94
N LYS A 479 -7.62 -32.58 -2.49
CA LYS A 479 -8.90 -31.88 -2.30
C LYS A 479 -9.03 -30.73 -3.27
N TYR A 480 -10.25 -30.43 -3.70
CA TYR A 480 -10.52 -29.44 -4.74
C TYR A 480 -11.13 -28.18 -4.14
N HIS A 481 -10.53 -27.04 -4.44
CA HIS A 481 -10.91 -25.71 -4.00
C HIS A 481 -11.19 -24.81 -5.19
N ASP A 482 -11.95 -23.73 -4.97
CA ASP A 482 -12.11 -22.70 -5.98
C ASP A 482 -10.74 -22.11 -6.36
N PHE A 483 -10.48 -21.97 -7.65
CA PHE A 483 -9.20 -21.47 -8.16
C PHE A 483 -8.78 -20.17 -7.49
N SER A 484 -9.72 -19.22 -7.32
CA SER A 484 -9.48 -17.96 -6.64
C SER A 484 -9.00 -18.13 -5.19
N THR A 485 -9.55 -19.09 -4.47
CA THR A 485 -9.15 -19.40 -3.08
C THR A 485 -7.71 -19.89 -3.04
N VAL A 486 -7.29 -20.75 -3.97
CA VAL A 486 -5.91 -21.26 -4.03
C VAL A 486 -4.92 -20.15 -4.41
N CYS A 487 -5.27 -19.27 -5.35
CA CYS A 487 -4.46 -18.08 -5.66
C CYS A 487 -4.27 -17.19 -4.44
N LEU A 488 -5.35 -16.90 -3.70
CA LEU A 488 -5.32 -16.03 -2.52
C LEU A 488 -4.51 -16.64 -1.38
N ILE A 489 -4.58 -17.95 -1.16
CA ILE A 489 -3.78 -18.61 -0.11
C ILE A 489 -2.29 -18.62 -0.46
N LEU A 490 -1.91 -18.87 -1.73
CA LEU A 490 -0.52 -18.77 -2.15
C LEU A 490 0.02 -17.35 -1.96
N ARG A 491 -0.74 -16.33 -2.40
CA ARG A 491 -0.39 -14.93 -2.17
C ARG A 491 -0.19 -14.63 -0.68
N ASN A 492 -1.08 -15.13 0.20
CA ASN A 492 -0.96 -14.96 1.64
C ASN A 492 0.30 -15.62 2.19
N ILE A 493 0.61 -16.83 1.75
CA ILE A 493 1.84 -17.54 2.15
C ILE A 493 3.07 -16.75 1.72
N LEU A 494 3.14 -16.24 0.48
CA LEU A 494 4.23 -15.39 -0.01
C LEU A 494 4.38 -14.10 0.81
N THR A 495 3.27 -13.54 1.29
CA THR A 495 3.26 -12.32 2.11
C THR A 495 3.63 -12.59 3.58
N LYS A 496 3.31 -13.78 4.10
CA LYS A 496 3.61 -14.16 5.49
C LYS A 496 4.94 -14.89 5.65
N THR A 497 5.52 -15.37 4.56
CA THR A 497 6.88 -15.94 4.58
C THR A 497 7.88 -14.80 4.55
N ASN A 498 8.60 -14.64 5.65
CA ASN A 498 9.63 -13.63 5.75
C ASN A 498 10.97 -14.21 5.27
N PHE A 499 11.75 -13.38 4.61
CA PHE A 499 13.07 -13.71 4.10
C PHE A 499 14.07 -12.64 4.53
N LYS A 500 15.26 -13.09 4.99
CA LYS A 500 16.32 -12.22 5.42
C LYS A 500 17.26 -11.93 4.27
N GLU A 501 17.41 -10.66 3.93
CA GLU A 501 18.42 -10.19 2.99
C GLU A 501 19.78 -10.08 3.69
N GLU A 502 20.87 -10.47 3.01
CA GLU A 502 22.21 -10.29 3.56
C GLU A 502 22.52 -8.81 3.74
N CYS A 503 22.93 -8.45 4.95
CA CYS A 503 23.37 -7.11 5.33
C CYS A 503 24.86 -7.11 5.63
N PHE A 504 25.43 -5.92 5.86
CA PHE A 504 26.81 -5.75 6.26
C PHE A 504 27.15 -6.64 7.47
N SER A 505 28.37 -7.13 7.51
CA SER A 505 28.86 -7.98 8.62
C SER A 505 29.14 -7.19 9.89
N ASP A 506 29.36 -5.86 9.79
CA ASP A 506 29.62 -4.94 10.91
C ASP A 506 28.92 -3.60 10.69
N GLY A 507 28.56 -2.91 11.76
CA GLY A 507 27.88 -1.62 11.71
C GLY A 507 26.90 -1.40 12.86
N VAL A 508 26.08 -0.35 12.75
CA VAL A 508 24.97 -0.05 13.67
C VAL A 508 23.97 -1.20 13.71
N ARG A 509 23.57 -1.62 14.90
CA ARG A 509 22.62 -2.72 15.06
C ARG A 509 21.18 -2.22 14.98
N VAL A 510 20.54 -2.37 13.81
CA VAL A 510 19.14 -2.01 13.55
C VAL A 510 18.27 -3.24 13.78
N ILE A 511 17.60 -3.34 14.93
CA ILE A 511 16.97 -4.56 15.40
C ILE A 511 15.58 -4.33 16.01
N GLY A 512 14.71 -5.34 15.95
CA GLY A 512 13.40 -5.29 16.59
C GLY A 512 13.48 -5.22 18.13
N ILE A 513 12.45 -4.69 18.78
CA ILE A 513 12.43 -4.55 20.26
C ILE A 513 12.65 -5.89 20.95
N LEU A 514 12.03 -6.96 20.46
CA LEU A 514 12.18 -8.30 21.05
C LEU A 514 13.60 -8.85 20.91
N ASP A 515 14.31 -8.46 19.87
CA ASP A 515 15.70 -8.88 19.62
C ASP A 515 16.70 -8.17 20.55
N THR A 516 16.28 -7.09 21.21
CA THR A 516 17.10 -6.36 22.18
C THR A 516 17.20 -7.08 23.53
N ARG A 517 16.47 -8.18 23.73
CA ARG A 517 16.44 -8.93 24.98
C ARG A 517 17.83 -9.42 25.37
N GLY A 518 18.28 -9.00 26.54
CA GLY A 518 19.59 -9.39 27.08
C GLY A 518 20.80 -8.71 26.42
N LEU A 519 20.58 -7.81 25.44
CA LEU A 519 21.67 -7.04 24.86
C LEU A 519 21.93 -5.75 25.65
N TYR A 520 23.20 -5.32 25.66
CA TYR A 520 23.65 -4.06 26.19
C TYR A 520 24.37 -3.27 25.09
N SER A 521 24.32 -1.95 25.14
CA SER A 521 24.98 -1.10 24.16
C SER A 521 25.42 0.22 24.78
N LYS A 522 26.41 0.90 24.23
CA LYS A 522 26.79 2.22 24.73
C LYS A 522 25.66 3.22 24.53
N TYR A 523 25.06 3.21 23.34
CA TYR A 523 23.96 4.11 22.99
C TYR A 523 22.82 3.34 22.33
N ILE A 524 21.61 3.77 22.63
CA ILE A 524 20.36 3.23 22.03
C ILE A 524 19.53 4.37 21.47
N PHE A 525 19.12 4.25 20.22
CA PHE A 525 18.08 5.08 19.63
C PHE A 525 16.78 4.28 19.57
N PHE A 526 15.77 4.73 20.30
CA PHE A 526 14.45 4.11 20.34
C PHE A 526 13.43 5.07 19.74
N GLY A 527 13.14 4.88 18.45
CA GLY A 527 12.22 5.72 17.69
C GLY A 527 10.82 5.12 17.53
N GLY A 528 9.94 5.89 16.87
CA GLY A 528 8.57 5.46 16.59
C GLY A 528 7.66 5.37 17.81
N LEU A 529 7.94 6.16 18.87
CA LEU A 529 7.19 6.13 20.12
C LEU A 529 5.88 6.91 19.99
N CYS A 530 4.95 6.38 19.20
CA CYS A 530 3.66 6.98 18.87
C CYS A 530 2.49 6.25 19.54
N ASP A 531 1.41 6.99 19.80
CA ASP A 531 0.15 6.39 20.27
C ASP A 531 -0.40 5.40 19.24
N GLY A 532 -0.63 4.18 19.69
CA GLY A 532 -1.15 3.08 18.87
C GLY A 532 -0.12 2.26 18.13
N GLU A 533 1.15 2.72 18.07
CA GLU A 533 2.29 1.91 17.62
C GLU A 533 3.00 1.30 18.85
N TYR A 534 3.20 2.09 19.90
CA TYR A 534 3.77 1.61 21.14
C TYR A 534 3.27 2.41 22.35
N PRO A 535 2.48 1.82 23.24
CA PRO A 535 1.98 0.44 23.19
C PRO A 535 1.04 0.20 22.00
N LEU A 536 1.07 -1.03 21.48
CA LEU A 536 0.15 -1.46 20.43
C LEU A 536 -1.30 -1.33 20.91
N LYS A 537 -2.17 -0.75 20.08
CA LYS A 537 -3.61 -0.73 20.37
C LYS A 537 -4.18 -2.15 20.45
N PRO A 538 -5.13 -2.38 21.35
CA PRO A 538 -5.80 -3.67 21.44
C PRO A 538 -6.51 -3.96 20.12
N LYS A 539 -6.23 -5.10 19.53
CA LYS A 539 -7.11 -5.68 18.52
C LYS A 539 -8.17 -6.49 19.26
N GLN A 540 -9.42 -6.28 18.89
CA GLN A 540 -10.50 -7.10 19.42
C GLN A 540 -10.29 -8.54 18.93
N GLU A 541 -10.15 -9.46 19.87
CA GLU A 541 -10.01 -10.88 19.54
C GLU A 541 -11.35 -11.43 19.04
N MET A 542 -11.34 -12.03 17.85
CA MET A 542 -12.58 -12.42 17.16
C MET A 542 -13.17 -13.73 17.66
N ILE A 543 -12.32 -14.67 18.17
CA ILE A 543 -12.74 -16.03 18.52
C ILE A 543 -13.12 -16.13 20.00
N LEU A 544 -12.23 -15.68 20.88
CA LEU A 544 -12.47 -15.63 22.32
C LEU A 544 -12.25 -14.20 22.80
N PRO A 545 -13.27 -13.53 23.35
CA PRO A 545 -13.13 -12.20 23.94
C PRO A 545 -12.04 -12.15 25.03
N ASP A 546 -11.41 -11.01 25.18
CA ASP A 546 -10.26 -10.80 26.07
C ASP A 546 -10.50 -11.24 27.53
N ARG A 547 -11.71 -10.99 28.03
CA ARG A 547 -12.13 -11.46 29.36
C ARG A 547 -12.05 -13.00 29.46
N ILE A 548 -12.51 -13.71 28.44
CA ILE A 548 -12.49 -15.18 28.42
C ILE A 548 -11.07 -15.68 28.31
N ARG A 549 -10.25 -15.05 27.49
CA ARG A 549 -8.82 -15.36 27.35
C ARG A 549 -8.09 -15.25 28.69
N LYS A 550 -8.37 -14.21 29.47
CA LYS A 550 -7.81 -13.99 30.80
C LYS A 550 -8.16 -15.14 31.77
N GLU A 551 -9.44 -15.53 31.83
CA GLU A 551 -9.93 -16.60 32.71
C GLU A 551 -9.40 -17.99 32.31
N LEU A 552 -9.13 -18.17 31.02
CA LEU A 552 -8.56 -19.42 30.49
C LEU A 552 -7.02 -19.45 30.59
N GLY A 553 -6.37 -18.36 31.00
CA GLY A 553 -4.90 -18.29 31.05
C GLY A 553 -4.22 -18.10 29.70
N LEU A 554 -4.98 -17.79 28.63
CA LEU A 554 -4.45 -17.44 27.31
C LEU A 554 -3.79 -16.05 27.36
N MET A 555 -3.08 -15.68 26.27
CA MET A 555 -2.60 -14.31 26.10
C MET A 555 -3.78 -13.34 25.96
N TYR A 556 -3.86 -12.29 26.81
CA TYR A 556 -4.88 -11.26 26.80
C TYR A 556 -4.25 -9.88 26.77
N PHE A 557 -5.07 -8.84 26.48
CA PHE A 557 -4.58 -7.50 26.16
C PHE A 557 -3.74 -6.88 27.27
N GLU A 558 -4.23 -6.86 28.51
CA GLU A 558 -3.50 -6.28 29.66
C GLU A 558 -2.12 -6.95 29.85
N ARG A 559 -2.04 -8.28 29.69
CA ARG A 559 -0.76 -9.01 29.76
C ARG A 559 0.18 -8.57 28.64
N ARG A 560 -0.33 -8.38 27.41
CA ARG A 560 0.48 -7.88 26.29
C ARG A 560 1.04 -6.48 26.56
N ILE A 561 0.21 -5.57 27.09
CA ILE A 561 0.66 -4.22 27.45
C ILE A 561 1.71 -4.26 28.57
N ASN A 562 1.50 -5.09 29.59
CA ASN A 562 2.47 -5.25 30.68
C ASN A 562 3.82 -5.75 30.16
N MET A 563 3.82 -6.69 29.22
CA MET A 563 5.05 -7.17 28.58
C MET A 563 5.74 -6.06 27.76
N GLN A 564 4.98 -5.28 27.00
CA GLN A 564 5.54 -4.14 26.26
C GLN A 564 6.12 -3.09 27.21
N LYS A 565 5.44 -2.83 28.34
CA LYS A 565 5.91 -1.91 29.37
C LYS A 565 7.23 -2.39 29.98
N LEU A 566 7.30 -3.68 30.33
CA LEU A 566 8.53 -4.31 30.84
C LEU A 566 9.69 -4.16 29.85
N HIS A 567 9.44 -4.44 28.57
CA HIS A 567 10.45 -4.30 27.53
C HIS A 567 10.90 -2.86 27.34
N PHE A 568 9.97 -1.89 27.42
CA PHE A 568 10.25 -0.47 27.30
C PHE A 568 11.23 0.00 28.38
N TYR A 569 10.89 -0.24 29.66
CA TYR A 569 11.73 0.19 30.77
C TYR A 569 13.10 -0.50 30.77
N ARG A 570 13.10 -1.80 30.43
CA ARG A 570 14.35 -2.52 30.33
C ARG A 570 15.24 -1.97 29.21
N LEU A 571 14.69 -1.70 28.04
CA LEU A 571 15.46 -1.16 26.92
C LEU A 571 16.11 0.18 27.29
N ILE A 572 15.35 1.06 27.93
CA ILE A 572 15.86 2.35 28.39
C ILE A 572 17.05 2.19 29.35
N GLU A 573 16.99 1.23 30.24
CA GLU A 573 18.05 0.97 31.24
C GLU A 573 19.20 0.13 30.68
N SER A 574 19.08 -0.47 29.50
CA SER A 574 20.14 -1.34 28.91
C SER A 574 21.24 -0.58 28.19
N SER A 575 21.22 0.74 28.10
CA SER A 575 22.35 1.52 27.58
C SER A 575 23.37 1.86 28.67
N GLU A 576 24.65 1.77 28.30
CA GLU A 576 25.74 2.18 29.22
C GLU A 576 25.75 3.69 29.39
N ASN A 577 25.66 4.46 28.32
CA ASN A 577 25.74 5.91 28.34
C ASN A 577 24.34 6.55 28.26
N ASP A 578 23.65 6.45 27.13
CA ASP A 578 22.34 7.09 26.98
C ASP A 578 21.39 6.35 26.02
N THR A 579 20.09 6.58 26.23
CA THR A 579 19.02 6.14 25.34
C THR A 579 18.28 7.36 24.79
N PHE A 580 18.35 7.57 23.47
CA PHE A 580 17.63 8.63 22.77
C PHE A 580 16.25 8.13 22.37
N LEU A 581 15.22 8.86 22.78
CA LEU A 581 13.83 8.54 22.48
C LEU A 581 13.33 9.45 21.36
N SER A 582 12.52 8.95 20.43
CA SER A 582 12.00 9.77 19.35
C SER A 582 10.60 9.38 18.90
N TYR A 583 9.89 10.34 18.29
CA TYR A 583 8.62 10.09 17.61
C TYR A 583 8.36 11.12 16.50
N PRO A 584 7.65 10.76 15.40
CA PRO A 584 7.21 11.71 14.39
C PRO A 584 5.88 12.35 14.80
N MET A 585 5.68 13.64 14.45
CA MET A 585 4.45 14.38 14.74
C MET A 585 3.37 14.20 13.66
N GLN A 586 3.77 13.84 12.46
CA GLN A 586 2.88 13.78 11.31
C GLN A 586 3.23 12.63 10.39
N GLU A 587 2.23 11.98 9.84
CA GLU A 587 2.34 11.04 8.74
C GLU A 587 1.35 11.42 7.65
N LYS A 588 1.87 11.83 6.47
CA LYS A 588 1.06 12.42 5.40
C LYS A 588 0.25 13.63 5.94
N ASP A 589 -1.07 13.53 5.93
CA ASP A 589 -1.98 14.59 6.41
C ASP A 589 -2.53 14.31 7.83
N ARG A 590 -1.98 13.32 8.54
CA ARG A 590 -2.44 12.92 9.89
C ARG A 590 -1.46 13.38 10.94
N ILE A 591 -1.98 14.02 11.99
CA ILE A 591 -1.23 14.34 13.20
C ILE A 591 -1.08 13.06 14.03
N ILE A 592 0.13 12.78 14.48
CA ILE A 592 0.47 11.64 15.32
C ILE A 592 0.71 12.13 16.76
N LEU A 593 0.15 11.42 17.72
CA LEU A 593 0.38 11.69 19.14
C LEU A 593 1.53 10.84 19.66
N GLN A 594 2.23 11.37 20.66
CA GLN A 594 3.29 10.63 21.36
C GLN A 594 2.74 9.40 22.11
N SER A 595 3.59 8.41 22.31
CA SER A 595 3.32 7.23 23.14
C SER A 595 2.89 7.59 24.56
N ASN A 596 1.90 6.86 25.09
CA ASN A 596 1.48 6.99 26.49
C ASN A 596 2.55 6.57 27.50
N PHE A 597 3.60 5.87 27.07
CA PHE A 597 4.72 5.51 27.94
C PHE A 597 5.71 6.68 28.14
N LEU A 598 5.76 7.66 27.23
CA LEU A 598 6.67 8.80 27.33
C LEU A 598 6.40 9.71 28.55
N PRO A 599 5.16 10.11 28.86
CA PRO A 599 4.87 10.94 30.03
C PRO A 599 5.22 10.29 31.37
N GLU A 600 5.31 8.95 31.41
CA GLU A 600 5.70 8.22 32.64
C GLU A 600 7.19 8.41 32.98
N ILE A 601 8.03 8.77 31.99
CA ILE A 601 9.49 8.86 32.16
C ILE A 601 10.08 10.24 31.90
N VAL A 602 9.33 11.17 31.34
CA VAL A 602 9.79 12.51 30.97
C VAL A 602 8.94 13.59 31.64
N ASP A 603 9.44 14.23 32.71
CA ASP A 603 8.75 15.30 33.41
C ASP A 603 8.65 16.58 32.57
N ASN A 604 9.62 16.86 31.72
CA ASN A 604 9.63 17.99 30.79
C ASN A 604 10.23 17.53 29.46
N VAL A 605 9.43 17.50 28.40
CA VAL A 605 9.88 17.18 27.05
C VAL A 605 10.82 18.30 26.57
N LYS A 606 12.12 18.11 26.73
CA LYS A 606 13.11 18.94 26.06
C LYS A 606 13.31 18.35 24.65
N TYR A 607 12.97 19.15 23.65
CA TYR A 607 13.19 18.77 22.26
C TYR A 607 14.68 18.83 21.96
N ARG A 608 15.33 17.68 21.75
CA ARG A 608 16.69 17.62 21.31
C ARG A 608 16.70 17.47 19.78
N HIS A 609 17.18 18.49 19.10
CA HIS A 609 17.57 18.38 17.73
C HIS A 609 19.10 18.16 17.70
N PHE A 610 19.57 17.16 16.95
CA PHE A 610 20.99 17.06 16.60
C PHE A 610 21.35 18.10 15.53
N ASP A 611 20.69 19.25 15.55
CA ASP A 611 21.04 20.45 14.80
C ASP A 611 22.19 21.17 15.50
N ILE A 612 23.37 20.60 15.33
CA ILE A 612 24.57 21.26 15.77
C ILE A 612 24.86 22.33 14.74
N LYS A 613 24.77 23.61 15.14
CA LYS A 613 25.13 24.74 14.30
C LYS A 613 26.49 24.47 13.67
N ASP A 614 26.59 24.64 12.37
CA ASP A 614 27.80 24.52 11.58
C ASP A 614 28.43 23.11 11.49
N THR A 615 27.64 22.04 11.77
CA THR A 615 28.13 20.68 11.57
C THR A 615 27.28 19.97 10.50
N TYR A 616 27.90 19.59 9.40
CA TYR A 616 27.31 18.92 8.25
C TYR A 616 27.90 17.53 8.11
N PHE A 617 27.07 16.52 8.01
CA PHE A 617 27.48 15.14 7.92
C PHE A 617 27.43 14.58 6.49
N ASN A 618 26.95 15.38 5.53
CA ASN A 618 27.01 15.06 4.11
C ASN A 618 27.02 16.35 3.27
N GLU A 619 27.44 16.24 2.00
CA GLU A 619 27.57 17.38 1.08
C GLU A 619 26.25 18.11 0.81
N GLU A 620 25.11 17.41 0.84
CA GLU A 620 23.80 18.00 0.61
C GLU A 620 23.38 18.93 1.77
N GLU A 621 23.67 18.55 3.02
CA GLU A 621 23.46 19.41 4.18
C GLU A 621 24.31 20.68 4.09
N LYS A 622 25.58 20.53 3.72
CA LYS A 622 26.52 21.63 3.54
C LYS A 622 26.06 22.62 2.46
N GLN A 623 25.61 22.09 1.31
CA GLN A 623 25.08 22.89 0.22
C GLN A 623 23.80 23.65 0.62
N ARG A 624 22.87 22.98 1.35
CA ARG A 624 21.65 23.65 1.83
C ARG A 624 21.96 24.82 2.78
N HIS A 625 22.93 24.63 3.68
CA HIS A 625 23.28 25.68 4.63
C HIS A 625 24.02 26.86 3.98
N ASN A 626 24.92 26.59 3.04
CA ASN A 626 25.63 27.65 2.31
C ASN A 626 24.73 28.44 1.36
N GLY A 627 23.42 28.09 1.27
CA GLY A 627 22.49 28.72 0.33
C GLY A 627 22.72 28.30 -1.13
N GLU A 628 23.67 27.39 -1.39
CA GLU A 628 24.00 26.89 -2.73
C GLU A 628 22.89 26.01 -3.31
N VAL A 629 22.02 25.42 -2.46
CA VAL A 629 20.82 24.67 -2.87
C VAL A 629 19.57 25.53 -2.82
N SER A 630 19.62 26.71 -2.16
CA SER A 630 18.45 27.58 -2.02
C SER A 630 18.07 28.22 -3.35
N LYS A 631 18.97 28.22 -4.31
CA LYS A 631 18.78 28.60 -5.68
C LYS A 631 19.81 27.87 -6.55
N LYS A 632 19.75 26.59 -6.68
CA LYS A 632 19.45 26.17 -8.01
C LYS A 632 18.00 26.67 -8.20
N GLU A 633 17.82 28.00 -8.37
CA GLU A 633 17.05 28.41 -9.51
C GLU A 633 17.33 27.30 -10.49
N PHE A 634 16.31 26.59 -10.87
CA PHE A 634 16.30 25.95 -12.14
C PHE A 634 16.52 27.08 -13.21
N SER A 635 17.54 27.85 -13.03
CA SER A 635 18.21 28.69 -14.02
C SER A 635 18.92 27.83 -15.06
N GLY A 636 18.87 26.53 -14.88
CA GLY A 636 19.14 25.54 -15.91
C GLY A 636 17.95 25.14 -16.73
N PHE A 637 16.79 25.71 -16.54
CA PHE A 637 15.99 26.07 -17.71
C PHE A 637 16.64 27.34 -18.32
N GLU A 638 17.87 27.28 -18.86
CA GLU A 638 18.14 27.89 -20.17
C GLU A 638 16.82 27.77 -20.91
N GLU A 639 16.20 28.89 -21.34
CA GLU A 639 14.96 28.91 -22.13
C GLU A 639 14.87 27.59 -22.86
N ILE A 640 13.91 26.70 -22.45
CA ILE A 640 13.84 25.38 -23.08
C ILE A 640 13.50 25.68 -24.51
N LYS A 641 14.51 25.85 -25.35
CA LYS A 641 14.40 25.88 -26.79
C LYS A 641 14.06 24.46 -27.24
N PHE A 642 12.91 23.95 -26.74
CA PHE A 642 12.43 22.59 -26.97
C PHE A 642 12.30 22.25 -28.44
N ILE A 643 12.08 23.26 -29.30
CA ILE A 643 12.07 23.10 -30.72
C ILE A 643 12.74 24.33 -31.31
N LYS A 644 13.59 24.15 -32.35
CA LYS A 644 14.15 25.27 -33.11
C LYS A 644 13.02 26.22 -33.52
N PRO A 645 13.13 27.55 -33.29
CA PRO A 645 12.09 28.52 -33.58
C PRO A 645 11.46 28.36 -34.99
N ASP A 646 12.26 27.97 -35.96
CA ASP A 646 11.83 27.74 -37.34
C ASP A 646 10.88 26.57 -37.51
N LYS A 647 11.00 25.51 -36.67
CA LYS A 647 10.04 24.40 -36.69
C LYS A 647 8.70 24.81 -36.11
N VAL A 648 8.69 25.57 -35.01
CA VAL A 648 7.47 26.12 -34.40
C VAL A 648 6.76 27.01 -35.39
N LYS A 649 7.47 27.96 -36.07
CA LYS A 649 6.90 28.81 -37.12
C LYS A 649 6.31 28.02 -38.26
N LYS A 650 6.96 26.95 -38.74
CA LYS A 650 6.40 26.06 -39.76
C LYS A 650 5.09 25.39 -39.32
N ILE A 651 4.99 24.93 -38.09
CA ILE A 651 3.76 24.35 -37.53
C ILE A 651 2.67 25.39 -37.43
N ILE A 652 3.00 26.59 -36.92
CA ILE A 652 2.05 27.70 -36.81
C ILE A 652 1.52 28.08 -38.20
N ASN A 653 2.38 28.29 -39.21
CA ASN A 653 1.97 28.63 -40.57
C ASN A 653 1.07 27.57 -41.21
N LYS A 654 1.35 26.28 -40.94
CA LYS A 654 0.56 25.17 -41.46
C LYS A 654 -0.86 25.08 -40.89
N TYR A 655 -1.06 25.44 -39.60
CA TYR A 655 -2.35 25.22 -38.91
C TYR A 655 -3.06 26.53 -38.50
N TYR A 656 -2.35 27.68 -38.52
CA TYR A 656 -2.83 28.97 -38.05
C TYR A 656 -2.43 30.12 -39.04
N GLY A 657 -1.96 29.77 -40.23
CA GLY A 657 -1.62 30.74 -41.28
C GLY A 657 -2.85 31.54 -41.74
N GLU A 658 -2.63 32.53 -42.61
CA GLU A 658 -3.68 33.42 -43.11
C GLU A 658 -4.79 32.69 -43.88
N GLU A 659 -4.45 31.60 -44.58
CA GLU A 659 -5.38 30.79 -45.35
C GLU A 659 -6.15 29.74 -44.53
N GLU A 660 -5.82 29.56 -43.26
CA GLU A 660 -6.35 28.48 -42.45
C GLU A 660 -7.57 28.87 -41.62
N TYR A 661 -8.58 27.99 -41.56
CA TYR A 661 -9.74 28.16 -40.69
C TYR A 661 -9.45 27.70 -39.26
N ILE A 662 -9.50 28.63 -38.30
CA ILE A 662 -9.19 28.39 -36.89
C ILE A 662 -10.45 28.03 -36.13
N SER A 663 -10.38 26.98 -35.27
CA SER A 663 -11.53 26.61 -34.45
C SER A 663 -11.74 27.63 -33.32
N VAL A 664 -13.01 28.05 -33.14
CA VAL A 664 -13.42 28.96 -32.06
C VAL A 664 -13.05 28.41 -30.68
N THR A 665 -13.21 27.09 -30.46
CA THR A 665 -12.85 26.44 -29.18
C THR A 665 -11.36 26.49 -28.86
N LYS A 666 -10.49 26.59 -29.87
CA LYS A 666 -9.04 26.74 -29.68
C LYS A 666 -8.68 28.16 -29.22
N LEU A 667 -9.42 29.16 -29.59
CA LEU A 667 -9.24 30.53 -29.09
C LEU A 667 -9.57 30.61 -27.61
N ASP A 668 -10.65 29.96 -27.16
CA ASP A 668 -10.98 29.87 -25.74
C ASP A 668 -9.90 29.13 -24.93
N LYS A 669 -9.24 28.13 -25.53
CA LYS A 669 -8.09 27.43 -24.90
C LYS A 669 -6.89 28.37 -24.71
N TYR A 670 -6.58 29.21 -25.72
CA TYR A 670 -5.52 30.23 -25.62
C TYR A 670 -5.82 31.26 -24.53
N ILE A 671 -7.08 31.74 -24.45
CA ILE A 671 -7.50 32.67 -23.38
C ILE A 671 -7.30 32.08 -21.99
N LYS A 672 -7.59 30.79 -21.82
CA LYS A 672 -7.41 30.11 -20.52
C LYS A 672 -5.95 30.07 -20.10
N CYS A 673 -5.06 29.65 -20.99
CA CYS A 673 -3.61 29.67 -20.77
C CYS A 673 -2.88 29.51 -22.11
N PRO A 674 -2.14 30.53 -22.56
CA PRO A 674 -1.36 30.48 -23.81
C PRO A 674 -0.30 29.38 -23.80
N PHE A 675 0.29 29.11 -22.65
CA PHE A 675 1.30 28.02 -22.49
C PHE A 675 0.67 26.63 -22.64
N VAL A 676 -0.52 26.39 -22.07
CA VAL A 676 -1.25 25.11 -22.25
C VAL A 676 -1.64 24.94 -23.72
N PHE A 677 -2.09 26.01 -24.37
CA PHE A 677 -2.35 26.01 -25.82
C PHE A 677 -1.09 25.61 -26.61
N TYR A 678 0.06 26.15 -26.29
CA TYR A 678 1.33 25.77 -26.93
C TYR A 678 1.63 24.30 -26.78
N ILE A 679 1.51 23.76 -25.57
CA ILE A 679 1.77 22.34 -25.32
C ILE A 679 0.80 21.45 -26.10
N GLU A 680 -0.51 21.72 -26.01
CA GLU A 680 -1.52 20.84 -26.58
C GLU A 680 -1.72 21.00 -28.07
N GLU A 681 -1.74 22.25 -28.55
CA GLU A 681 -2.11 22.54 -29.94
C GLU A 681 -0.91 22.65 -30.89
N ILE A 682 0.23 23.12 -30.39
CA ILE A 682 1.45 23.25 -31.20
C ILE A 682 2.35 22.02 -31.02
N LEU A 683 2.67 21.63 -29.80
CA LEU A 683 3.53 20.47 -29.53
C LEU A 683 2.79 19.14 -29.62
N LYS A 684 1.46 19.15 -29.62
CA LYS A 684 0.58 17.94 -29.62
C LYS A 684 0.83 17.00 -28.43
N ILE A 685 1.21 17.58 -27.29
CA ILE A 685 1.37 16.86 -26.03
C ILE A 685 0.08 17.01 -25.23
N SER A 686 -0.60 15.91 -24.97
CA SER A 686 -1.81 15.87 -24.14
C SER A 686 -1.62 14.93 -22.96
N PRO A 687 -2.31 15.14 -21.83
CA PRO A 687 -2.32 14.19 -20.73
C PRO A 687 -2.78 12.82 -21.21
N LEU A 688 -2.12 11.79 -20.72
CA LEU A 688 -2.48 10.42 -21.03
C LEU A 688 -3.63 9.99 -20.12
N GLU A 689 -4.83 9.91 -20.67
CA GLU A 689 -6.03 9.42 -19.96
C GLU A 689 -6.01 7.89 -19.90
N GLU A 690 -6.27 7.33 -18.72
CA GLU A 690 -6.41 5.88 -18.55
C GLU A 690 -7.83 5.45 -18.97
N PRO A 691 -7.97 4.40 -19.79
CA PRO A 691 -9.28 3.84 -20.10
C PRO A 691 -10.01 3.39 -18.83
N THR A 692 -11.28 3.71 -18.73
CA THR A 692 -12.11 3.36 -17.60
C THR A 692 -13.54 3.04 -18.03
N TYR A 693 -14.25 2.23 -17.25
CA TYR A 693 -15.70 2.05 -17.36
C TYR A 693 -16.49 3.03 -16.48
N GLU A 694 -15.77 3.87 -15.72
CA GLU A 694 -16.43 4.87 -14.88
C GLU A 694 -16.96 6.02 -15.75
N LEU A 695 -18.07 6.61 -15.31
CA LEU A 695 -18.69 7.73 -15.97
C LEU A 695 -17.97 9.02 -15.59
N ASP A 696 -17.13 9.52 -16.47
CA ASP A 696 -16.54 10.86 -16.33
C ASP A 696 -17.48 11.95 -16.85
N SER A 697 -17.13 13.20 -16.53
CA SER A 697 -17.92 14.36 -16.94
C SER A 697 -17.95 14.56 -18.45
N ALA A 698 -16.89 14.16 -19.15
CA ALA A 698 -16.78 14.29 -20.60
C ALA A 698 -17.67 13.25 -21.31
N THR A 699 -17.62 11.99 -20.87
CA THR A 699 -18.48 10.92 -21.38
C THR A 699 -19.96 11.21 -21.10
N PHE A 700 -20.28 11.67 -19.88
CA PHE A 700 -21.65 12.12 -19.57
C PHE A 700 -22.10 13.24 -20.50
N GLY A 701 -21.26 14.26 -20.70
CA GLY A 701 -21.53 15.35 -21.61
C GLY A 701 -21.79 14.87 -23.03
N LYS A 702 -20.93 14.02 -23.58
CA LYS A 702 -21.06 13.44 -24.93
C LYS A 702 -22.38 12.67 -25.12
N VAL A 703 -22.75 11.85 -24.13
CA VAL A 703 -24.03 11.10 -24.17
C VAL A 703 -25.21 12.06 -24.24
N ILE A 704 -25.25 13.07 -23.36
CA ILE A 704 -26.37 14.02 -23.33
C ILE A 704 -26.43 14.88 -24.62
N HIS A 705 -25.31 15.42 -25.12
CA HIS A 705 -25.25 16.12 -26.40
C HIS A 705 -25.80 15.25 -27.55
N SER A 706 -25.43 13.96 -27.57
CA SER A 706 -25.90 13.03 -28.59
C SER A 706 -27.43 12.80 -28.51
N ILE A 707 -27.99 12.77 -27.30
CA ILE A 707 -29.45 12.70 -27.10
C ILE A 707 -30.12 13.99 -27.62
N MET A 708 -29.63 15.16 -27.22
CA MET A 708 -30.19 16.46 -27.64
C MET A 708 -30.18 16.63 -29.17
N LYS A 709 -29.10 16.16 -29.82
CA LYS A 709 -29.00 16.14 -31.28
C LYS A 709 -30.06 15.30 -31.98
N GLU A 710 -30.33 14.10 -31.43
CA GLU A 710 -31.34 13.17 -32.00
C GLU A 710 -32.79 13.69 -31.79
N VAL A 711 -33.02 14.39 -30.69
CA VAL A 711 -34.31 14.92 -30.29
C VAL A 711 -34.64 16.21 -30.99
N PHE A 712 -33.73 17.19 -31.01
CA PHE A 712 -33.94 18.55 -31.59
C PHE A 712 -33.46 18.60 -33.03
N LYS A 713 -34.34 18.32 -33.97
CA LYS A 713 -34.06 18.36 -35.41
C LYS A 713 -34.43 19.70 -36.00
N VAL A 714 -33.80 20.04 -37.14
CA VAL A 714 -34.12 21.26 -37.92
C VAL A 714 -35.58 21.28 -38.32
N GLY A 715 -36.26 22.40 -38.14
CA GLY A 715 -37.66 22.65 -38.47
C GLY A 715 -38.48 23.04 -37.22
N LYS A 716 -39.82 22.96 -37.37
CA LYS A 716 -40.73 23.32 -36.28
C LYS A 716 -40.59 22.38 -35.09
N LYS A 717 -40.58 22.94 -33.90
CA LYS A 717 -40.49 22.18 -32.65
C LYS A 717 -41.80 21.49 -32.34
N ASP A 718 -41.77 20.19 -32.06
CA ASP A 718 -42.90 19.41 -31.60
C ASP A 718 -42.68 18.95 -30.16
N ILE A 719 -43.39 19.63 -29.24
CA ILE A 719 -43.27 19.36 -27.80
C ILE A 719 -43.91 18.02 -27.44
N SER A 720 -44.95 17.61 -28.15
CA SER A 720 -45.76 16.43 -27.81
C SER A 720 -44.94 15.11 -27.81
N ASN A 721 -43.87 15.05 -28.56
CA ASN A 721 -43.06 13.86 -28.76
C ASN A 721 -41.67 13.95 -28.08
N ILE A 722 -41.27 15.09 -27.51
CA ILE A 722 -39.91 15.28 -26.94
C ILE A 722 -39.59 14.19 -25.90
N GLU A 723 -40.48 13.93 -24.96
CA GLU A 723 -40.26 12.95 -23.92
C GLU A 723 -40.00 11.55 -24.51
N LYS A 724 -40.84 11.10 -25.43
CA LYS A 724 -40.71 9.81 -26.11
C LYS A 724 -39.41 9.73 -26.93
N ASP A 725 -39.06 10.80 -27.62
CA ASP A 725 -37.83 10.87 -28.42
C ASP A 725 -36.56 10.85 -27.55
N VAL A 726 -36.60 11.51 -26.38
CA VAL A 726 -35.49 11.47 -25.41
C VAL A 726 -35.28 10.02 -24.93
N TYR A 727 -36.31 9.30 -24.52
CA TYR A 727 -36.17 7.93 -24.06
C TYR A 727 -35.71 6.96 -25.16
N TYR A 728 -36.22 7.12 -26.36
CA TYR A 728 -35.78 6.33 -27.51
C TYR A 728 -34.32 6.55 -27.85
N SER A 729 -33.91 7.80 -27.90
CA SER A 729 -32.53 8.20 -28.20
C SER A 729 -31.59 7.75 -27.10
N LEU A 730 -31.99 7.87 -25.82
CA LEU A 730 -31.26 7.41 -24.67
C LEU A 730 -30.95 5.91 -24.75
N GLU A 731 -31.95 5.07 -25.00
CA GLU A 731 -31.73 3.62 -25.12
C GLU A 731 -30.83 3.27 -26.30
N LYS A 732 -30.98 3.93 -27.45
CA LYS A 732 -30.13 3.74 -28.63
C LYS A 732 -28.69 4.10 -28.38
N ILE A 733 -28.41 5.22 -27.67
CA ILE A 733 -27.06 5.73 -27.40
C ILE A 733 -26.38 4.86 -26.32
N LEU A 734 -27.10 4.56 -25.21
CA LEU A 734 -26.55 3.75 -24.14
C LEU A 734 -26.20 2.32 -24.54
N LYS A 735 -26.84 1.76 -25.60
CA LYS A 735 -26.43 0.46 -26.18
C LYS A 735 -25.05 0.51 -26.79
N LYS A 736 -24.62 1.64 -27.33
CA LYS A 736 -23.31 1.82 -28.00
C LYS A 736 -22.20 2.18 -27.02
N GLU A 737 -22.55 2.76 -25.87
CA GLU A 737 -21.54 3.22 -24.89
C GLU A 737 -21.03 2.07 -24.02
N ARG A 738 -19.70 2.06 -23.81
CA ARG A 738 -18.98 1.04 -23.03
C ARG A 738 -18.99 1.39 -21.54
N LEU A 739 -20.18 1.55 -20.97
CA LEU A 739 -20.37 1.83 -19.54
C LEU A 739 -20.86 0.59 -18.80
N LYS A 740 -20.50 0.48 -17.51
CA LYS A 740 -21.08 -0.53 -16.62
C LYS A 740 -22.60 -0.35 -16.51
N PRO A 741 -23.38 -1.41 -16.31
CA PRO A 741 -24.84 -1.33 -16.18
C PRO A 741 -25.28 -0.26 -15.17
N PHE A 742 -24.64 -0.20 -14.00
CA PHE A 742 -24.92 0.80 -12.98
C PHE A 742 -24.85 2.25 -13.51
N TRP A 743 -23.83 2.57 -14.33
CA TRP A 743 -23.70 3.91 -14.89
C TRP A 743 -24.74 4.20 -15.98
N LYS A 744 -25.16 3.19 -16.73
CA LYS A 744 -26.26 3.32 -17.69
C LYS A 744 -27.56 3.63 -16.97
N ASP A 745 -27.84 2.93 -15.88
CA ASP A 745 -29.01 3.17 -15.02
C ASP A 745 -28.94 4.55 -14.34
N PHE A 746 -27.75 4.96 -13.89
CA PHE A 746 -27.54 6.31 -13.36
C PHE A 746 -27.91 7.40 -14.38
N ILE A 747 -27.46 7.26 -15.63
CA ILE A 747 -27.78 8.23 -16.70
C ILE A 747 -29.29 8.24 -16.95
N LYS A 748 -29.96 7.06 -17.02
CA LYS A 748 -31.41 6.98 -17.16
C LYS A 748 -32.15 7.72 -16.04
N ASN A 749 -31.80 7.44 -14.80
CA ASN A 749 -32.40 8.09 -13.63
C ASN A 749 -32.15 9.61 -13.64
N LYS A 750 -30.96 10.05 -14.10
CA LYS A 750 -30.64 11.46 -14.22
C LYS A 750 -31.49 12.15 -15.28
N ILE A 751 -31.71 11.52 -16.43
CA ILE A 751 -32.59 12.03 -17.47
C ILE A 751 -34.04 12.08 -16.95
N ASN A 752 -34.54 11.05 -16.28
CA ASN A 752 -35.89 11.04 -15.70
C ASN A 752 -36.09 12.24 -14.75
N PHE A 753 -35.06 12.60 -13.98
CA PHE A 753 -35.15 13.72 -13.04
C PHE A 753 -35.23 15.09 -13.72
N ILE A 754 -34.59 15.27 -14.89
CA ILE A 754 -34.49 16.58 -15.57
C ILE A 754 -35.49 16.76 -16.73
N ILE A 755 -36.14 15.69 -17.18
CA ILE A 755 -37.02 15.72 -18.39
C ILE A 755 -38.16 16.72 -18.24
N ASP A 756 -38.82 16.80 -17.09
CA ASP A 756 -39.89 17.76 -16.83
C ASP A 756 -39.41 19.22 -16.92
N SER A 757 -38.20 19.47 -16.46
CA SER A 757 -37.59 20.79 -16.56
C SER A 757 -37.26 21.15 -18.00
N ILE A 758 -36.75 20.18 -18.80
CA ILE A 758 -36.50 20.36 -20.24
C ILE A 758 -37.85 20.65 -20.96
N MET A 759 -38.91 19.92 -20.67
CA MET A 759 -40.22 20.12 -21.28
C MET A 759 -40.79 21.52 -21.01
N LYS A 760 -40.70 21.98 -19.76
CA LYS A 760 -41.17 23.34 -19.37
C LYS A 760 -40.35 24.44 -20.07
N GLU A 761 -39.03 24.27 -20.13
CA GLU A 761 -38.12 25.23 -20.77
C GLU A 761 -38.40 25.29 -22.28
N GLU A 762 -38.54 24.16 -22.96
CA GLU A 762 -38.86 24.13 -24.39
C GLU A 762 -40.27 24.68 -24.69
N THR A 763 -41.24 24.44 -23.80
CA THR A 763 -42.56 25.09 -23.90
C THR A 763 -42.45 26.60 -23.81
N SER A 764 -41.58 27.14 -22.98
CA SER A 764 -41.32 28.58 -22.89
C SER A 764 -40.64 29.09 -24.15
N LEU A 765 -39.61 28.39 -24.63
CA LEU A 765 -38.82 28.76 -25.79
C LEU A 765 -39.63 28.74 -27.08
N ILE A 766 -40.56 27.81 -27.28
CA ILE A 766 -41.36 27.70 -28.49
C ILE A 766 -42.30 28.88 -28.68
N ASN A 767 -42.72 29.57 -27.60
CA ASN A 767 -43.54 30.75 -27.67
C ASN A 767 -42.82 31.92 -28.35
N VAL A 768 -41.49 32.00 -28.26
CA VAL A 768 -40.64 33.06 -28.81
C VAL A 768 -39.89 32.56 -30.03
N PHE A 769 -39.29 31.39 -29.98
CA PHE A 769 -38.47 30.74 -30.99
C PHE A 769 -39.03 29.37 -31.40
N PRO A 770 -40.09 29.30 -32.22
CA PRO A 770 -40.80 28.03 -32.51
C PRO A 770 -40.09 27.10 -33.49
N GLU A 771 -39.02 27.55 -34.14
CA GLU A 771 -38.36 26.77 -35.17
C GLU A 771 -36.84 26.70 -34.93
N ILE A 772 -36.25 25.56 -35.28
CA ILE A 772 -34.82 25.31 -35.20
C ILE A 772 -34.22 25.48 -36.59
N LEU A 773 -33.31 26.42 -36.72
CA LEU A 773 -32.59 26.70 -37.96
C LEU A 773 -31.41 25.71 -38.14
N TYR A 774 -30.64 25.50 -37.08
CA TYR A 774 -29.46 24.61 -37.11
C TYR A 774 -29.38 23.73 -35.87
N THR A 775 -28.93 22.48 -36.08
CA THR A 775 -28.54 21.57 -35.00
C THR A 775 -27.22 20.92 -35.36
N GLU A 776 -26.23 21.01 -34.44
CA GLU A 776 -24.89 20.44 -34.61
C GLU A 776 -24.23 20.76 -35.96
N LYS A 777 -24.50 21.97 -36.47
CA LYS A 777 -24.02 22.44 -37.79
C LYS A 777 -22.61 22.94 -37.74
N SER A 778 -21.75 22.40 -38.60
CA SER A 778 -20.40 22.91 -38.82
C SER A 778 -20.46 24.11 -39.79
N ILE A 779 -19.97 25.26 -39.35
CA ILE A 779 -19.93 26.51 -40.13
C ILE A 779 -18.48 26.94 -40.32
N LYS A 780 -18.17 27.48 -41.50
CA LYS A 780 -16.93 28.19 -41.81
C LYS A 780 -17.27 29.58 -42.26
N ALA A 781 -16.63 30.58 -41.69
CA ALA A 781 -16.89 31.97 -42.03
C ALA A 781 -15.58 32.76 -42.11
N GLU A 782 -15.54 33.71 -43.06
CA GLU A 782 -14.46 34.70 -43.20
C GLU A 782 -14.99 36.06 -42.78
N ILE A 783 -14.36 36.71 -41.82
CA ILE A 783 -14.75 38.01 -41.29
C ILE A 783 -13.94 39.09 -42.02
N ILE A 784 -14.64 39.95 -42.74
CA ILE A 784 -14.06 41.07 -43.50
C ILE A 784 -14.22 42.36 -42.66
N PRO A 785 -13.21 43.26 -42.59
CA PRO A 785 -11.98 43.34 -43.41
C PRO A 785 -10.77 42.58 -42.82
N SER A 786 -10.89 42.02 -41.64
CA SER A 786 -9.75 41.42 -40.90
C SER A 786 -9.19 40.13 -41.51
N LYS A 787 -9.85 39.55 -42.52
CA LYS A 787 -9.53 38.26 -43.15
C LYS A 787 -9.42 37.10 -42.12
N LEU A 788 -10.15 37.23 -41.00
CA LEU A 788 -10.19 36.22 -39.94
C LEU A 788 -11.05 35.06 -40.41
N ARG A 789 -10.43 33.86 -40.57
CA ARG A 789 -11.12 32.65 -41.01
C ARG A 789 -11.42 31.74 -39.77
N LEU A 790 -12.71 31.62 -39.46
CA LEU A 790 -13.17 30.86 -38.34
C LEU A 790 -13.95 29.60 -38.77
N LYS A 791 -13.80 28.53 -38.01
CA LYS A 791 -14.65 27.35 -38.10
C LYS A 791 -15.16 26.97 -36.71
N GLY A 792 -16.42 26.51 -36.69
CA GLY A 792 -17.01 26.04 -35.43
C GLY A 792 -18.17 25.10 -35.75
N LYS A 793 -18.54 24.36 -34.69
CA LYS A 793 -19.72 23.50 -34.70
C LYS A 793 -20.67 24.04 -33.66
N ILE A 794 -21.83 24.55 -34.14
CA ILE A 794 -22.83 25.18 -33.30
C ILE A 794 -23.84 24.13 -32.86
N ASP A 795 -24.10 24.03 -31.57
CA ASP A 795 -24.99 23.02 -31.01
C ASP A 795 -26.42 23.21 -31.48
N ARG A 796 -26.97 24.43 -31.36
CA ARG A 796 -28.32 24.73 -31.79
C ARG A 796 -28.52 26.23 -32.08
N VAL A 797 -29.29 26.55 -33.13
CA VAL A 797 -29.78 27.89 -33.46
C VAL A 797 -31.27 27.83 -33.69
N ASP A 798 -32.02 28.63 -32.91
CA ASP A 798 -33.47 28.78 -33.05
C ASP A 798 -33.82 30.12 -33.69
N ILE A 799 -34.97 30.18 -34.41
CA ILE A 799 -35.50 31.42 -35.02
C ILE A 799 -36.88 31.76 -34.50
N ASP A 800 -37.20 33.05 -34.48
CA ASP A 800 -38.50 33.58 -34.06
C ASP A 800 -39.60 33.30 -35.03
N LYS A 801 -40.86 33.58 -34.63
CA LYS A 801 -42.06 33.40 -35.47
C LYS A 801 -42.05 34.14 -36.77
N ASN A 802 -41.34 35.26 -36.84
CA ASN A 802 -41.28 36.13 -37.99
C ASN A 802 -40.05 35.80 -38.89
N GLY A 803 -39.19 34.87 -38.47
CA GLY A 803 -37.98 34.52 -39.19
C GLY A 803 -36.91 35.65 -39.21
N ASN A 804 -37.02 36.61 -38.31
CA ASN A 804 -36.17 37.81 -38.32
C ASN A 804 -35.06 37.75 -37.24
N ASN A 805 -35.35 37.12 -36.10
CA ASN A 805 -34.39 37.05 -35.01
C ASN A 805 -33.99 35.60 -34.72
N PHE A 806 -32.71 35.41 -34.33
CA PHE A 806 -32.20 34.09 -33.97
C PHE A 806 -31.57 34.07 -32.60
N LEU A 807 -31.61 32.87 -31.98
CA LEU A 807 -31.04 32.55 -30.67
C LEU A 807 -29.97 31.47 -30.86
N VAL A 808 -28.74 31.74 -30.40
CA VAL A 808 -27.66 30.73 -30.36
C VAL A 808 -27.71 30.03 -28.99
N ILE A 809 -27.75 28.70 -28.99
CA ILE A 809 -27.77 27.86 -27.79
C ILE A 809 -26.55 26.93 -27.81
N ASP A 810 -25.80 26.91 -26.71
CA ASP A 810 -24.70 25.99 -26.48
C ASP A 810 -25.04 25.08 -25.27
N TYR A 811 -24.85 23.79 -25.42
CA TYR A 811 -25.19 22.81 -24.41
C TYR A 811 -24.04 22.63 -23.42
N LYS A 812 -24.33 22.71 -22.13
CA LYS A 812 -23.33 22.49 -21.06
C LYS A 812 -23.87 21.53 -19.99
N THR A 813 -23.07 20.54 -19.64
CA THR A 813 -23.36 19.57 -18.56
C THR A 813 -22.57 19.85 -17.27
N GLY A 814 -21.69 20.85 -17.26
CA GLY A 814 -20.85 21.23 -16.12
C GLY A 814 -21.65 21.87 -14.98
N SER A 815 -21.14 21.82 -13.76
CA SER A 815 -21.76 22.45 -12.58
C SER A 815 -21.62 23.97 -12.53
N ARG A 816 -20.77 24.58 -13.38
CA ARG A 816 -20.41 26.01 -13.37
C ARG A 816 -20.93 26.79 -14.58
N VAL A 817 -22.18 26.51 -15.00
CA VAL A 817 -22.79 27.20 -16.13
C VAL A 817 -22.90 28.70 -15.89
N SER A 818 -23.15 29.16 -14.66
CA SER A 818 -23.15 30.61 -14.33
C SER A 818 -21.79 31.26 -14.59
N ASN A 819 -20.69 30.56 -14.43
CA ASN A 819 -19.36 31.06 -14.71
C ASN A 819 -19.19 31.27 -16.24
N PHE A 820 -19.71 30.34 -17.06
CA PHE A 820 -19.60 30.42 -18.50
C PHE A 820 -20.31 31.68 -19.05
N ILE A 821 -21.49 32.03 -18.53
CA ILE A 821 -22.17 33.29 -18.87
C ILE A 821 -21.30 34.50 -18.45
N THR A 822 -20.75 34.47 -17.25
CA THR A 822 -19.85 35.52 -16.74
C THR A 822 -18.57 35.60 -17.58
N ASP A 823 -18.01 34.50 -18.00
CA ASP A 823 -16.81 34.44 -18.81
C ASP A 823 -17.10 34.96 -20.25
N THR A 824 -18.27 34.68 -20.81
CA THR A 824 -18.73 35.26 -22.08
C THR A 824 -18.85 36.75 -21.97
N ASN A 825 -19.53 37.28 -20.94
CA ASN A 825 -19.69 38.70 -20.69
C ASN A 825 -18.36 39.45 -20.49
N LYS A 826 -17.33 38.78 -19.98
CA LYS A 826 -15.99 39.32 -19.74
C LYS A 826 -14.99 38.99 -20.86
N LEU A 827 -15.42 38.44 -21.97
CA LEU A 827 -14.58 37.97 -23.07
C LEU A 827 -13.48 36.97 -22.65
N ARG A 828 -13.77 36.18 -21.64
CA ARG A 828 -12.95 35.03 -21.22
C ARG A 828 -13.35 33.74 -21.94
N SER A 829 -14.51 33.72 -22.60
CA SER A 829 -14.95 32.74 -23.58
C SER A 829 -15.58 33.51 -24.76
N LEU A 830 -15.12 33.23 -25.98
CA LEU A 830 -15.58 33.87 -27.20
C LEU A 830 -16.62 33.00 -27.95
N GLN A 831 -16.84 31.76 -27.48
CA GLN A 831 -17.58 30.73 -28.22
C GLN A 831 -18.96 31.21 -28.70
N LEU A 832 -19.83 31.64 -27.80
CA LEU A 832 -21.19 32.06 -28.15
C LEU A 832 -21.21 33.30 -29.06
N ALA A 833 -20.40 34.31 -28.77
CA ALA A 833 -20.34 35.56 -29.51
C ALA A 833 -19.83 35.35 -30.96
N LEU A 834 -18.75 34.55 -31.11
CA LEU A 834 -18.22 34.24 -32.45
C LEU A 834 -19.17 33.35 -33.24
N TYR A 835 -19.88 32.40 -32.59
CA TYR A 835 -20.93 31.61 -33.26
C TYR A 835 -22.06 32.50 -33.79
N ALA A 836 -22.48 33.48 -33.00
CA ALA A 836 -23.46 34.45 -33.46
C ALA A 836 -22.96 35.24 -34.67
N LYS A 837 -21.70 35.73 -34.68
CA LYS A 837 -21.09 36.39 -35.83
C LYS A 837 -21.07 35.50 -37.08
N MET A 838 -20.74 34.21 -36.93
CA MET A 838 -20.70 33.26 -38.04
C MET A 838 -22.12 33.02 -38.62
N VAL A 839 -23.14 32.96 -37.77
CA VAL A 839 -24.56 32.84 -38.22
C VAL A 839 -25.01 34.08 -38.96
N LEU A 840 -24.64 35.29 -38.49
CA LEU A 840 -24.95 36.55 -39.15
C LEU A 840 -24.29 36.66 -40.53
N LEU A 841 -23.08 36.16 -40.69
CA LEU A 841 -22.39 36.15 -41.98
C LEU A 841 -23.01 35.17 -42.98
N GLU A 842 -23.51 34.03 -42.52
CA GLU A 842 -24.20 33.02 -43.34
C GLU A 842 -25.64 33.48 -43.69
N ASN A 843 -26.28 34.26 -42.78
CA ASN A 843 -27.67 34.72 -42.93
C ASN A 843 -27.78 36.23 -42.63
N PRO A 844 -27.37 37.11 -43.57
CA PRO A 844 -27.31 38.57 -43.33
C PRO A 844 -28.67 39.24 -43.04
N GLN A 845 -29.77 38.56 -43.40
CA GLN A 845 -31.14 39.02 -43.15
C GLN A 845 -31.59 38.86 -41.70
N LEU A 846 -30.91 38.00 -40.93
CA LEU A 846 -31.28 37.70 -39.52
C LEU A 846 -30.65 38.71 -38.57
N LYS A 847 -31.34 38.99 -37.46
CA LYS A 847 -30.86 39.80 -36.34
C LYS A 847 -30.61 38.91 -35.12
N LEU A 848 -29.57 39.24 -34.37
CA LEU A 848 -29.27 38.51 -33.13
C LEU A 848 -30.32 38.83 -32.04
N GLY A 849 -31.13 37.84 -31.70
CA GLY A 849 -32.16 37.90 -30.66
C GLY A 849 -31.70 37.43 -29.28
N GLY A 850 -30.64 36.62 -29.22
CA GLY A 850 -30.13 36.13 -27.94
C GLY A 850 -28.94 35.19 -28.03
N LEU A 851 -28.22 35.10 -26.91
CA LEU A 851 -27.19 34.11 -26.65
C LEU A 851 -27.54 33.32 -25.39
N GLY A 852 -27.62 32.02 -25.47
CA GLY A 852 -28.06 31.16 -24.37
C GLY A 852 -27.14 29.98 -24.12
N VAL A 853 -27.04 29.60 -22.85
CA VAL A 853 -26.41 28.36 -22.42
C VAL A 853 -27.46 27.44 -21.83
N TYR A 854 -27.67 26.29 -22.46
CA TYR A 854 -28.58 25.29 -21.94
C TYR A 854 -27.87 24.43 -20.86
N ASN A 855 -28.22 24.65 -19.59
CA ASN A 855 -27.73 23.81 -18.49
C ASN A 855 -28.45 22.47 -18.49
N LEU A 856 -27.84 21.46 -19.06
CA LEU A 856 -28.41 20.12 -19.16
C LEU A 856 -28.46 19.33 -17.82
N ARG A 857 -27.91 19.88 -16.74
CA ARG A 857 -28.13 19.32 -15.39
C ARG A 857 -29.43 19.80 -14.73
N GLU A 858 -29.84 21.00 -15.07
CA GLU A 858 -31.03 21.68 -14.52
C GLU A 858 -32.19 21.66 -15.48
N GLY A 859 -31.97 21.37 -16.76
CA GLY A 859 -32.98 21.45 -17.83
C GLY A 859 -33.42 22.90 -18.13
N LYS A 860 -32.52 23.90 -17.99
CA LYS A 860 -32.87 25.32 -18.15
C LYS A 860 -31.86 26.08 -19.00
N VAL A 861 -32.37 27.09 -19.75
CA VAL A 861 -31.52 28.01 -20.51
C VAL A 861 -31.21 29.24 -19.68
N LYS A 862 -29.95 29.65 -19.65
CA LYS A 862 -29.51 30.91 -19.05
C LYS A 862 -29.03 31.83 -20.16
N PHE A 863 -29.55 33.07 -20.20
CA PHE A 863 -29.28 34.02 -21.24
C PHE A 863 -28.17 35.00 -20.85
N VAL A 864 -27.40 35.47 -21.86
CA VAL A 864 -26.51 36.61 -21.78
C VAL A 864 -27.38 37.88 -21.79
N ARG A 865 -27.09 38.91 -21.00
CA ARG A 865 -27.92 40.11 -20.83
C ARG A 865 -28.07 40.89 -22.14
N GLU A 866 -29.30 41.21 -22.55
CA GLU A 866 -29.70 41.77 -23.86
C GLU A 866 -29.07 43.14 -24.22
N LYS A 867 -28.81 44.02 -23.26
CA LYS A 867 -28.32 45.38 -23.55
C LYS A 867 -26.92 45.51 -24.17
N VAL A 868 -26.20 44.39 -24.39
CA VAL A 868 -24.78 44.38 -24.75
C VAL A 868 -24.45 43.47 -25.95
N LEU A 869 -25.44 42.77 -26.53
CA LEU A 869 -25.17 41.63 -27.44
C LEU A 869 -24.37 42.01 -28.70
N ASN A 870 -24.73 43.09 -29.41
CA ASN A 870 -23.99 43.45 -30.63
C ASN A 870 -22.59 43.95 -30.34
N ASN A 871 -22.41 44.77 -29.30
CA ASN A 871 -21.08 45.23 -28.88
C ASN A 871 -20.22 44.04 -28.41
N LEU A 872 -20.81 43.08 -27.68
CA LEU A 872 -20.12 41.87 -27.22
C LEU A 872 -19.58 41.03 -28.40
N VAL A 873 -20.38 40.92 -29.49
CA VAL A 873 -19.98 40.17 -30.68
C VAL A 873 -18.80 40.88 -31.37
N GLU A 874 -18.85 42.22 -31.54
CA GLU A 874 -17.76 42.97 -32.18
C GLU A 874 -16.48 42.95 -31.29
N ASP A 875 -16.62 43.09 -29.99
CA ASP A 875 -15.48 43.01 -29.07
C ASP A 875 -14.87 41.60 -29.04
N ALA A 876 -15.68 40.53 -29.17
CA ALA A 876 -15.21 39.16 -29.29
C ALA A 876 -14.41 38.95 -30.61
N VAL A 877 -14.81 39.60 -31.71
CA VAL A 877 -14.07 39.53 -32.97
C VAL A 877 -12.70 40.21 -32.81
N LYS A 878 -12.66 41.43 -32.26
CA LYS A 878 -11.38 42.12 -31.97
C LYS A 878 -10.45 41.30 -31.08
N LYS A 879 -11.01 40.68 -30.07
CA LYS A 879 -10.22 39.82 -29.17
C LYS A 879 -9.71 38.57 -29.87
N ALA A 880 -10.51 37.98 -30.78
CA ALA A 880 -10.08 36.84 -31.59
C ALA A 880 -8.92 37.19 -32.53
N GLU A 881 -8.97 38.41 -33.15
CA GLU A 881 -7.87 38.94 -33.96
C GLU A 881 -6.58 39.07 -33.15
N GLU A 882 -6.65 39.72 -31.99
CA GLU A 882 -5.49 39.85 -31.08
C GLU A 882 -4.87 38.46 -30.72
N ILE A 883 -5.70 37.46 -30.39
CA ILE A 883 -5.24 36.12 -30.05
C ILE A 883 -4.58 35.45 -31.25
N ILE A 884 -5.14 35.56 -32.43
CA ILE A 884 -4.58 34.93 -33.62
C ILE A 884 -3.25 35.57 -34.00
N ASP A 885 -3.14 36.88 -33.85
CA ASP A 885 -1.87 37.59 -34.06
C ASP A 885 -0.81 37.15 -33.06
N ASN A 886 -1.18 36.98 -31.81
CA ASN A 886 -0.28 36.41 -30.80
C ASN A 886 0.16 34.98 -31.14
N ILE A 887 -0.77 34.11 -31.59
CA ILE A 887 -0.45 32.73 -32.02
C ILE A 887 0.51 32.75 -33.21
N ARG A 888 0.25 33.60 -34.24
CA ARG A 888 1.10 33.74 -35.43
C ARG A 888 2.50 34.25 -35.11
N ASN A 889 2.60 35.12 -34.09
CA ASN A 889 3.86 35.64 -33.58
C ASN A 889 4.56 34.73 -32.58
N ALA A 890 4.04 33.50 -32.37
CA ALA A 890 4.56 32.53 -31.42
C ALA A 890 4.64 33.05 -29.96
N ASN A 891 3.69 33.87 -29.55
CA ASN A 891 3.62 34.44 -28.20
C ASN A 891 2.76 33.55 -27.30
N PHE A 892 3.41 32.74 -26.41
CA PHE A 892 2.74 31.80 -25.54
C PHE A 892 3.20 31.96 -24.08
N PRO A 893 2.93 33.12 -23.45
CA PRO A 893 3.38 33.38 -22.09
C PRO A 893 2.76 32.40 -21.08
N LYS A 894 3.52 32.12 -20.04
CA LYS A 894 3.03 31.41 -18.85
C LYS A 894 2.08 32.35 -18.08
N ASP A 895 0.98 31.78 -17.56
CA ASP A 895 0.00 32.52 -16.79
C ASP A 895 0.21 32.25 -15.30
N GLU A 896 1.29 32.83 -14.75
CA GLU A 896 1.68 32.59 -13.34
C GLU A 896 0.66 33.17 -12.36
N GLY A 897 0.22 32.32 -11.41
CA GLY A 897 -0.53 32.76 -10.22
C GLY A 897 -2.05 32.88 -10.38
N LYS A 898 -2.66 32.47 -11.49
CA LYS A 898 -4.12 32.49 -11.64
C LYS A 898 -4.81 31.24 -11.08
N SER A 899 -6.09 31.36 -10.79
CA SER A 899 -6.94 30.27 -10.27
C SER A 899 -6.94 28.99 -11.13
N ASN A 900 -6.58 29.13 -12.42
CA ASN A 900 -6.51 28.03 -13.38
C ASN A 900 -5.33 27.08 -13.16
N CYS A 901 -4.30 27.49 -12.41
CA CYS A 901 -3.11 26.68 -12.15
C CYS A 901 -3.37 25.60 -11.08
N LYS A 902 -4.37 25.79 -10.20
CA LYS A 902 -4.77 24.75 -9.24
C LYS A 902 -5.41 23.58 -9.99
N GLY A 903 -4.73 22.43 -10.00
CA GLY A 903 -5.19 21.23 -10.71
C GLY A 903 -4.84 21.17 -12.20
N CYS A 904 -3.96 22.03 -12.68
CA CYS A 904 -3.46 21.99 -14.05
C CYS A 904 -2.57 20.75 -14.26
N SER A 905 -2.88 19.95 -15.29
CA SER A 905 -2.12 18.72 -15.63
C SER A 905 -0.67 19.00 -16.05
N TYR A 906 -0.34 20.26 -16.33
CA TYR A 906 0.98 20.70 -16.81
C TYR A 906 1.75 21.49 -15.77
N SER A 907 1.28 21.56 -14.52
CA SER A 907 1.94 22.31 -13.43
C SER A 907 3.40 21.89 -13.23
N GLY A 908 3.73 20.59 -13.34
CA GLY A 908 5.10 20.10 -13.22
C GLY A 908 6.05 20.49 -14.36
N ILE A 909 5.51 20.94 -15.52
CA ILE A 909 6.29 21.42 -16.68
C ILE A 909 6.33 22.95 -16.69
N CYS A 910 5.29 23.57 -16.16
CA CYS A 910 5.16 25.02 -16.14
C CYS A 910 6.12 25.69 -15.12
N GLY A 911 6.44 25.05 -14.02
CA GLY A 911 7.34 25.55 -12.96
C GLY A 911 6.60 26.15 -11.81
#